data_66aff3f5efc5e65f2d7446ac035c73aa
#
_entry.id   66aff3f5efc5e65f2d7446ac035c73aa
#
_cell.length_a   1.000
_cell.length_b   1.000
_cell.length_c   1.000
_cell.angle_alpha   90.00
_cell.angle_beta   90.00
_cell.angle_gamma   90.00
#
_symmetry.space_group_name_H-M   'P 1'
#
loop_
_entity.id
_entity.type
_entity.pdbx_description
1 polymer ?
#
loop_
_entity_poly.entity_id
_entity_poly.type
_entity_poly.pdbx_seq_one_letter_code
_entity_poly.pdbx_strand_id
1 'polypeptide(L)'
;MSEYECVDSVETLTKTLERVKNAQKEFSKYSQEQVDKIFQAAAIAANEARIPLAKMAVEETGMGIVEDKVIKNHYAAEYIYNKYKNEKTCGVIYQDDSYGIKKIAEPVGIVAAVIPTTNPTSTAIFKTLIALKTRNGIIISPHPRAKKSTIEAAKTVLEAAVKAGAPEDIIAWIDVPSLELTNMLMQSADIILATGGPGMVKSAYSSGKPALGVGAGNTPAVIDESANVILAVNSIIHSKTFDNGMICASEQSVIVSDKIYDKVKDEFVKRGCYILNPEETEKVRKTIIINGALNAKIVGQKAHTIAELAGVSVPENTKILIGEVESVDLSEEFAHEKLSPVLAMYKSSSFDDALEKAYRLIEDGGLGHTSSLYVNTVTEKEKIEKFYSKMKTCRVLVNTPSSQGGIGDLYNFKLTPSLTLGCGTWGGNSVSENVGIKHLLNIKTVAERRENMLWFRAPEKVYMKRGCLPVALEELKNVMNKKRVFIVTDTFLYENGYTKVVTDKLDEMGIVHETFFNVAPDPTLACAKEGVKLIDAFKPDCIIAIGGGSAMDAAKIMWVLYEHPEVDFLDMAMRFMDIRKRVYTFPKMGEKAYFIAVPTSAGTGSEVTPFAVITDETTGQKYPLADYELLPKMAIVDADMMMNAPKGLTSASGIDALVHSIEAYVSMMATEFTDGLAIEAIKTIFEYLPRAYEEGANDPHAREKMANAATMAGMAFANAFLGICHSMGHKLGAYHHLAHGVTVGLVLDEVMRFNAEEVPTKMGTFPQYEYPHALRRYAEIADSLNLGGNTDQEKLERLINKIDELKERVGFKKTIKDYGISEEDFLSTLDEMSEKAFDDQCTGANPRYPLISEIKEIYLKTYYGGEI
;
A
#
# COMPACT_ATOMS: atom_id res chain seq x y z
N MET A 1 -15.29 -12.44 -47.90
CA MET A 1 -14.49 -13.38 -47.08
C MET A 1 -13.41 -13.92 -47.97
N SER A 2 -12.14 -13.76 -47.59
CA SER A 2 -10.99 -14.44 -48.21
C SER A 2 -11.26 -15.96 -48.25
N GLU A 3 -10.71 -16.68 -49.24
CA GLU A 3 -10.84 -18.13 -49.28
C GLU A 3 -10.41 -18.74 -47.96
N TYR A 4 -11.31 -19.43 -47.24
CA TYR A 4 -11.06 -20.02 -45.95
C TYR A 4 -10.05 -21.19 -46.14
N GLU A 5 -8.83 -21.06 -45.60
CA GLU A 5 -7.85 -22.10 -45.56
C GLU A 5 -8.02 -22.95 -44.30
N CYS A 6 -8.23 -24.25 -44.44
CA CYS A 6 -8.37 -25.20 -43.32
C CYS A 6 -7.10 -25.28 -42.50
N VAL A 7 -7.20 -25.11 -41.16
CA VAL A 7 -6.05 -25.18 -40.27
C VAL A 7 -5.87 -26.60 -39.73
N ASP A 8 -5.00 -27.36 -40.36
CA ASP A 8 -4.76 -28.78 -40.11
C ASP A 8 -3.26 -29.17 -39.96
N SER A 9 -2.37 -28.20 -40.14
CA SER A 9 -0.90 -28.41 -40.14
C SER A 9 -0.18 -27.23 -39.48
N VAL A 10 1.10 -27.42 -39.16
CA VAL A 10 2.00 -26.38 -38.64
C VAL A 10 2.09 -25.20 -39.65
N GLU A 11 2.13 -25.45 -40.93
CA GLU A 11 2.22 -24.41 -41.96
C GLU A 11 0.93 -23.55 -41.98
N THR A 12 -0.25 -24.16 -42.01
CA THR A 12 -1.54 -23.45 -42.03
C THR A 12 -1.78 -22.71 -40.76
N LEU A 13 -1.40 -23.25 -39.59
CA LEU A 13 -1.46 -22.55 -38.31
C LEU A 13 -0.51 -21.34 -38.28
N THR A 14 0.69 -21.43 -38.81
CA THR A 14 1.64 -20.31 -38.90
C THR A 14 1.06 -19.15 -39.70
N LYS A 15 0.49 -19.44 -40.88
CA LYS A 15 -0.17 -18.43 -41.74
C LYS A 15 -1.37 -17.79 -41.00
N THR A 16 -2.14 -18.59 -40.28
CA THR A 16 -3.28 -18.12 -39.51
C THR A 16 -2.85 -17.20 -38.34
N LEU A 17 -1.76 -17.55 -37.66
CA LEU A 17 -1.17 -16.70 -36.63
C LEU A 17 -0.78 -15.32 -37.18
N GLU A 18 -0.19 -15.25 -38.37
CA GLU A 18 0.18 -14.00 -39.04
C GLU A 18 -1.07 -13.16 -39.40
N ARG A 19 -2.12 -13.80 -39.96
CA ARG A 19 -3.38 -13.12 -40.29
C ARG A 19 -4.03 -12.54 -39.07
N VAL A 20 -4.19 -13.35 -38.01
CA VAL A 20 -4.77 -12.88 -36.72
C VAL A 20 -3.93 -11.76 -36.12
N LYS A 21 -2.59 -11.84 -36.20
CA LYS A 21 -1.70 -10.78 -35.72
C LYS A 21 -1.89 -9.46 -36.45
N ASN A 22 -2.08 -9.49 -37.74
CA ASN A 22 -2.35 -8.30 -38.55
C ASN A 22 -3.74 -7.72 -38.23
N ALA A 23 -4.76 -8.57 -38.13
CA ALA A 23 -6.11 -8.19 -37.74
C ALA A 23 -6.11 -7.56 -36.33
N GLN A 24 -5.39 -8.15 -35.39
CA GLN A 24 -5.26 -7.62 -34.04
C GLN A 24 -4.57 -6.24 -33.98
N LYS A 25 -3.51 -6.03 -34.78
CA LYS A 25 -2.86 -4.72 -34.94
C LYS A 25 -3.81 -3.64 -35.45
N GLU A 26 -4.69 -3.99 -36.37
CA GLU A 26 -5.74 -3.09 -36.85
C GLU A 26 -6.76 -2.83 -35.75
N PHE A 27 -7.28 -3.87 -35.15
CA PHE A 27 -8.29 -3.81 -34.10
C PHE A 27 -7.82 -3.04 -32.85
N SER A 28 -6.52 -3.11 -32.52
CA SER A 28 -5.94 -2.38 -31.39
C SER A 28 -6.13 -0.86 -31.47
N LYS A 29 -6.36 -0.31 -32.67
CA LYS A 29 -6.55 1.13 -32.92
C LYS A 29 -8.01 1.58 -32.78
N TYR A 30 -8.95 0.63 -32.61
CA TYR A 30 -10.38 0.95 -32.56
C TYR A 30 -10.76 1.74 -31.29
N SER A 31 -11.71 2.63 -31.45
CA SER A 31 -12.28 3.39 -30.34
C SER A 31 -13.17 2.52 -29.45
N GLN A 32 -13.46 2.99 -28.25
CA GLN A 32 -14.37 2.31 -27.34
C GLN A 32 -15.76 2.09 -27.98
N GLU A 33 -16.27 3.07 -28.70
CA GLU A 33 -17.58 2.99 -29.37
C GLU A 33 -17.61 1.89 -30.46
N GLN A 34 -16.55 1.79 -31.27
CA GLN A 34 -16.43 0.75 -32.28
C GLN A 34 -16.37 -0.64 -31.62
N VAL A 35 -15.58 -0.78 -30.55
CA VAL A 35 -15.47 -2.04 -29.80
C VAL A 35 -16.78 -2.43 -29.15
N ASP A 36 -17.48 -1.48 -28.54
CA ASP A 36 -18.77 -1.73 -27.87
C ASP A 36 -19.86 -2.16 -28.88
N LYS A 37 -19.88 -1.56 -30.05
CA LYS A 37 -20.78 -1.97 -31.15
C LYS A 37 -20.52 -3.40 -31.61
N ILE A 38 -19.25 -3.76 -31.80
CA ILE A 38 -18.81 -5.11 -32.18
C ILE A 38 -19.15 -6.12 -31.07
N PHE A 39 -18.83 -5.79 -29.83
CA PHE A 39 -19.13 -6.63 -28.66
C PHE A 39 -20.65 -6.89 -28.51
N GLN A 40 -21.46 -5.87 -28.71
CA GLN A 40 -22.93 -6.00 -28.66
C GLN A 40 -23.46 -6.91 -29.77
N ALA A 41 -23.04 -6.68 -31.01
CA ALA A 41 -23.50 -7.48 -32.14
C ALA A 41 -23.10 -8.96 -31.99
N ALA A 42 -21.89 -9.22 -31.57
CA ALA A 42 -21.39 -10.56 -31.29
C ALA A 42 -22.17 -11.27 -30.18
N ALA A 43 -22.46 -10.58 -29.07
CA ALA A 43 -23.23 -11.13 -27.96
C ALA A 43 -24.70 -11.44 -28.37
N ILE A 44 -25.33 -10.56 -29.13
CA ILE A 44 -26.70 -10.78 -29.63
C ILE A 44 -26.74 -12.02 -30.53
N ALA A 45 -25.87 -12.13 -31.53
CA ALA A 45 -25.82 -13.27 -32.42
C ALA A 45 -25.58 -14.59 -31.70
N ALA A 46 -24.63 -14.60 -30.72
CA ALA A 46 -24.37 -15.79 -29.90
C ALA A 46 -25.62 -16.19 -29.06
N ASN A 47 -26.35 -15.21 -28.53
CA ASN A 47 -27.57 -15.45 -27.76
C ASN A 47 -28.73 -15.96 -28.68
N GLU A 48 -28.85 -15.45 -29.87
CA GLU A 48 -29.83 -15.94 -30.87
C GLU A 48 -29.55 -17.38 -31.28
N ALA A 49 -28.25 -17.74 -31.43
CA ALA A 49 -27.82 -19.09 -31.81
C ALA A 49 -27.79 -20.09 -30.61
N ARG A 50 -28.20 -19.70 -29.41
CA ARG A 50 -28.06 -20.53 -28.20
C ARG A 50 -28.70 -21.91 -28.27
N ILE A 51 -29.87 -22.03 -28.96
CA ILE A 51 -30.58 -23.31 -29.10
C ILE A 51 -29.91 -24.21 -30.13
N PRO A 52 -29.67 -23.79 -31.39
CA PRO A 52 -28.99 -24.65 -32.38
C PRO A 52 -27.60 -25.07 -31.92
N LEU A 53 -26.83 -24.20 -31.31
CA LEU A 53 -25.50 -24.53 -30.75
C LEU A 53 -25.58 -25.57 -29.62
N ALA A 54 -26.59 -25.49 -28.74
CA ALA A 54 -26.79 -26.44 -27.66
C ALA A 54 -27.15 -27.84 -28.21
N LYS A 55 -28.06 -27.91 -29.19
CA LYS A 55 -28.42 -29.16 -29.87
C LYS A 55 -27.20 -29.80 -30.52
N MET A 56 -26.43 -29.02 -31.28
CA MET A 56 -25.23 -29.50 -31.97
C MET A 56 -24.19 -30.02 -30.94
N ALA A 57 -24.00 -29.35 -29.83
CA ALA A 57 -23.05 -29.76 -28.78
C ALA A 57 -23.46 -31.10 -28.15
N VAL A 58 -24.73 -31.33 -27.85
CA VAL A 58 -25.22 -32.61 -27.31
C VAL A 58 -25.12 -33.73 -28.35
N GLU A 59 -25.50 -33.45 -29.59
CA GLU A 59 -25.44 -34.42 -30.69
C GLU A 59 -23.97 -34.86 -30.96
N GLU A 60 -23.04 -33.91 -31.01
CA GLU A 60 -21.64 -34.20 -31.30
C GLU A 60 -20.93 -34.90 -30.12
N THR A 61 -21.18 -34.51 -28.87
CA THR A 61 -20.47 -35.02 -27.69
C THR A 61 -21.14 -36.20 -27.03
N GLY A 62 -22.47 -36.35 -27.21
CA GLY A 62 -23.28 -37.31 -26.45
C GLY A 62 -23.41 -36.96 -24.97
N MET A 63 -23.11 -35.74 -24.55
CA MET A 63 -23.00 -35.30 -23.18
C MET A 63 -23.98 -34.18 -22.83
N GLY A 64 -24.58 -34.26 -21.65
CA GLY A 64 -25.38 -33.19 -21.05
C GLY A 64 -26.83 -33.14 -21.51
N ILE A 65 -27.44 -31.98 -21.31
CA ILE A 65 -28.87 -31.71 -21.57
C ILE A 65 -28.97 -30.48 -22.45
N VAL A 66 -29.77 -30.55 -23.54
CA VAL A 66 -29.91 -29.45 -24.49
C VAL A 66 -30.38 -28.17 -23.78
N GLU A 67 -31.40 -28.24 -22.95
CA GLU A 67 -31.99 -27.12 -22.24
C GLU A 67 -30.95 -26.43 -21.32
N ASP A 68 -30.14 -27.18 -20.61
CA ASP A 68 -29.10 -26.63 -19.74
C ASP A 68 -27.93 -26.01 -20.53
N LYS A 69 -27.57 -26.59 -21.67
CA LYS A 69 -26.63 -25.98 -22.60
C LYS A 69 -27.15 -24.71 -23.24
N VAL A 70 -28.48 -24.60 -23.49
CA VAL A 70 -29.12 -23.32 -23.89
C VAL A 70 -28.93 -22.28 -22.80
N ILE A 71 -29.15 -22.63 -21.53
CA ILE A 71 -28.92 -21.73 -20.40
C ILE A 71 -27.44 -21.30 -20.31
N LYS A 72 -26.49 -22.23 -20.50
CA LYS A 72 -25.06 -21.93 -20.51
C LYS A 72 -24.66 -20.98 -21.64
N ASN A 73 -25.19 -21.19 -22.86
CA ASN A 73 -24.94 -20.32 -24.01
C ASN A 73 -25.54 -18.93 -23.78
N HIS A 74 -26.74 -18.85 -23.24
CA HIS A 74 -27.39 -17.60 -22.86
C HIS A 74 -26.54 -16.86 -21.80
N TYR A 75 -26.07 -17.57 -20.77
CA TYR A 75 -25.21 -16.99 -19.75
C TYR A 75 -23.91 -16.44 -20.34
N ALA A 76 -23.24 -17.23 -21.21
CA ALA A 76 -22.00 -16.84 -21.86
C ALA A 76 -22.15 -15.62 -22.78
N ALA A 77 -23.33 -15.40 -23.35
CA ALA A 77 -23.64 -14.26 -24.21
C ALA A 77 -24.15 -13.07 -23.40
N GLU A 78 -25.30 -13.21 -22.75
CA GLU A 78 -26.05 -12.06 -22.19
C GLU A 78 -25.49 -11.60 -20.84
N TYR A 79 -25.17 -12.51 -19.91
CA TYR A 79 -24.60 -12.12 -18.62
C TYR A 79 -23.21 -11.49 -18.77
N ILE A 80 -22.37 -12.06 -19.65
CA ILE A 80 -21.05 -11.52 -19.98
C ILE A 80 -21.18 -10.14 -20.65
N TYR A 81 -22.10 -9.98 -21.61
CA TYR A 81 -22.37 -8.68 -22.22
C TYR A 81 -22.83 -7.65 -21.18
N ASN A 82 -23.82 -7.99 -20.36
CA ASN A 82 -24.37 -7.07 -19.37
C ASN A 82 -23.33 -6.65 -18.33
N LYS A 83 -22.42 -7.55 -17.94
CA LYS A 83 -21.32 -7.23 -17.03
C LYS A 83 -20.37 -6.20 -17.62
N TYR A 84 -20.01 -6.34 -18.92
CA TYR A 84 -18.89 -5.59 -19.48
C TYR A 84 -19.29 -4.48 -20.46
N LYS A 85 -20.57 -4.35 -20.86
CA LYS A 85 -21.03 -3.36 -21.84
C LYS A 85 -20.63 -1.92 -21.53
N ASN A 86 -20.60 -1.55 -20.23
CA ASN A 86 -20.25 -0.20 -19.78
C ASN A 86 -18.80 -0.08 -19.30
N GLU A 87 -18.01 -1.15 -19.31
CA GLU A 87 -16.63 -1.13 -18.87
C GLU A 87 -15.71 -0.57 -19.94
N LYS A 88 -14.87 0.38 -19.59
CA LYS A 88 -13.85 0.94 -20.48
C LYS A 88 -12.68 -0.01 -20.64
N THR A 89 -12.33 -0.30 -21.90
CA THR A 89 -11.22 -1.18 -22.27
C THR A 89 -10.28 -0.55 -23.30
N CYS A 90 -10.57 0.69 -23.72
CA CYS A 90 -9.81 1.42 -24.73
C CYS A 90 -9.35 2.78 -24.17
N GLY A 91 -8.08 3.11 -24.40
CA GLY A 91 -7.53 4.40 -24.01
C GLY A 91 -7.51 4.58 -22.48
N VAL A 92 -7.80 5.79 -22.02
CA VAL A 92 -7.79 6.14 -20.60
C VAL A 92 -9.00 5.53 -19.89
N ILE A 93 -8.74 4.57 -19.00
CA ILE A 93 -9.76 3.85 -18.22
C ILE A 93 -9.89 4.38 -16.79
N TYR A 94 -8.90 5.09 -16.30
CA TYR A 94 -8.88 5.73 -14.99
C TYR A 94 -8.02 7.00 -15.06
N GLN A 95 -8.48 8.06 -14.41
CA GLN A 95 -7.75 9.32 -14.29
C GLN A 95 -7.99 9.92 -12.91
N ASP A 96 -6.92 10.36 -12.28
CA ASP A 96 -6.92 11.13 -11.04
C ASP A 96 -6.01 12.34 -11.22
N ASP A 97 -6.62 13.49 -11.46
CA ASP A 97 -5.89 14.74 -11.73
C ASP A 97 -5.23 15.28 -10.47
N SER A 98 -5.74 14.95 -9.28
CA SER A 98 -5.15 15.36 -8.01
C SER A 98 -3.79 14.73 -7.81
N TYR A 99 -3.65 13.46 -8.12
CA TYR A 99 -2.38 12.74 -8.02
C TYR A 99 -1.60 12.64 -9.34
N GLY A 100 -2.14 13.18 -10.44
CA GLY A 100 -1.50 13.12 -11.76
C GLY A 100 -1.34 11.70 -12.29
N ILE A 101 -2.31 10.82 -12.00
CA ILE A 101 -2.28 9.41 -12.41
C ILE A 101 -3.30 9.16 -13.51
N LYS A 102 -2.87 8.51 -14.59
CA LYS A 102 -3.74 7.96 -15.63
C LYS A 102 -3.42 6.49 -15.84
N LYS A 103 -4.46 5.67 -16.03
CA LYS A 103 -4.30 4.26 -16.46
C LYS A 103 -4.88 4.11 -17.86
N ILE A 104 -4.06 3.56 -18.76
CA ILE A 104 -4.39 3.36 -20.16
C ILE A 104 -4.46 1.87 -20.42
N ALA A 105 -5.58 1.40 -20.97
CA ALA A 105 -5.77 0.01 -21.32
C ALA A 105 -5.29 -0.28 -22.75
N GLU A 106 -4.45 -1.31 -22.88
CA GLU A 106 -3.96 -1.84 -24.13
C GLU A 106 -4.29 -3.34 -24.25
N PRO A 107 -4.53 -3.87 -25.45
CA PRO A 107 -4.72 -5.31 -25.63
C PRO A 107 -3.44 -6.07 -25.27
N VAL A 108 -3.57 -7.33 -24.86
CA VAL A 108 -2.42 -8.21 -24.63
C VAL A 108 -1.84 -8.76 -25.93
N GLY A 109 -2.64 -8.88 -26.98
CA GLY A 109 -2.22 -9.39 -28.29
C GLY A 109 -3.07 -10.57 -28.76
N ILE A 110 -2.43 -11.72 -29.01
CA ILE A 110 -3.10 -12.96 -29.45
C ILE A 110 -3.38 -13.85 -28.25
N VAL A 111 -4.62 -14.29 -28.14
CA VAL A 111 -5.08 -15.25 -27.12
C VAL A 111 -5.16 -16.64 -27.71
N ALA A 112 -4.43 -17.60 -27.13
CA ALA A 112 -4.62 -19.04 -27.39
C ALA A 112 -5.75 -19.56 -26.49
N ALA A 113 -6.87 -19.98 -27.05
CA ALA A 113 -8.02 -20.46 -26.31
C ALA A 113 -8.20 -21.97 -26.45
N VAL A 114 -7.88 -22.72 -25.40
CA VAL A 114 -8.14 -24.18 -25.34
C VAL A 114 -9.55 -24.39 -24.78
N ILE A 115 -10.38 -25.13 -25.54
CA ILE A 115 -11.80 -25.34 -25.23
C ILE A 115 -12.05 -26.80 -24.83
N PRO A 116 -12.78 -27.05 -23.73
CA PRO A 116 -13.07 -28.41 -23.26
C PRO A 116 -14.24 -29.06 -24.01
N THR A 117 -14.33 -30.39 -23.94
CA THR A 117 -15.47 -31.12 -24.51
C THR A 117 -16.77 -30.96 -23.72
N THR A 118 -16.68 -30.64 -22.42
CA THR A 118 -17.85 -30.55 -21.53
C THR A 118 -18.73 -29.31 -21.78
N ASN A 119 -18.10 -28.19 -22.18
CA ASN A 119 -18.76 -26.90 -22.39
C ASN A 119 -18.25 -26.21 -23.67
N PRO A 120 -18.38 -26.84 -24.84
CA PRO A 120 -17.68 -26.40 -26.06
C PRO A 120 -18.19 -25.05 -26.57
N THR A 121 -19.50 -24.87 -26.69
CA THR A 121 -20.12 -23.68 -27.25
C THR A 121 -20.08 -22.50 -26.29
N SER A 122 -20.49 -22.68 -25.06
CA SER A 122 -20.52 -21.59 -24.06
C SER A 122 -19.11 -21.08 -23.73
N THR A 123 -18.10 -21.94 -23.66
CA THR A 123 -16.71 -21.51 -23.41
C THR A 123 -16.15 -20.76 -24.63
N ALA A 124 -16.45 -21.20 -25.85
CA ALA A 124 -16.05 -20.48 -27.06
C ALA A 124 -16.69 -19.08 -27.14
N ILE A 125 -18.00 -18.98 -26.91
CA ILE A 125 -18.72 -17.69 -26.82
C ILE A 125 -18.07 -16.78 -25.79
N PHE A 126 -17.89 -17.26 -24.57
CA PHE A 126 -17.30 -16.48 -23.47
C PHE A 126 -15.91 -15.93 -23.83
N LYS A 127 -15.01 -16.81 -24.28
CA LYS A 127 -13.63 -16.42 -24.55
C LYS A 127 -13.51 -15.46 -25.74
N THR A 128 -14.30 -15.67 -26.80
CA THR A 128 -14.33 -14.76 -27.95
C THR A 128 -14.91 -13.38 -27.57
N LEU A 129 -15.97 -13.32 -26.78
CA LEU A 129 -16.56 -12.06 -26.36
C LEU A 129 -15.59 -11.23 -25.50
N ILE A 130 -14.91 -11.83 -24.52
CA ILE A 130 -13.94 -11.07 -23.69
C ILE A 130 -12.70 -10.67 -24.49
N ALA A 131 -12.28 -11.45 -25.49
CA ALA A 131 -11.20 -11.08 -26.40
C ALA A 131 -11.58 -9.88 -27.29
N LEU A 132 -12.79 -9.89 -27.88
CA LEU A 132 -13.30 -8.77 -28.69
C LEU A 132 -13.43 -7.49 -27.84
N LYS A 133 -14.01 -7.57 -26.62
CA LYS A 133 -14.17 -6.40 -25.75
C LYS A 133 -12.82 -5.75 -25.39
N THR A 134 -11.74 -6.52 -25.40
CA THR A 134 -10.38 -6.08 -25.06
C THR A 134 -9.46 -5.87 -26.27
N ARG A 135 -10.00 -5.90 -27.50
CA ARG A 135 -9.28 -5.71 -28.77
C ARG A 135 -8.17 -6.74 -29.02
N ASN A 136 -8.32 -7.94 -28.49
CA ASN A 136 -7.39 -9.04 -28.73
C ASN A 136 -7.79 -9.89 -29.91
N GLY A 137 -6.82 -10.45 -30.63
CA GLY A 137 -7.01 -11.55 -31.51
C GLY A 137 -7.12 -12.87 -30.75
N ILE A 138 -7.91 -13.82 -31.23
CA ILE A 138 -8.07 -15.10 -30.55
C ILE A 138 -8.04 -16.25 -31.51
N ILE A 139 -7.28 -17.31 -31.17
CA ILE A 139 -7.23 -18.56 -31.92
C ILE A 139 -7.70 -19.69 -31.01
N ILE A 140 -8.71 -20.39 -31.43
CA ILE A 140 -9.35 -21.47 -30.68
C ILE A 140 -8.74 -22.82 -31.05
N SER A 141 -8.33 -23.59 -30.03
CA SER A 141 -8.02 -25.01 -30.13
C SER A 141 -9.19 -25.81 -29.54
N PRO A 142 -10.09 -26.35 -30.35
CA PRO A 142 -11.22 -27.13 -29.88
C PRO A 142 -10.78 -28.55 -29.44
N HIS A 143 -11.53 -29.14 -28.50
CA HIS A 143 -11.34 -30.55 -28.19
C HIS A 143 -11.77 -31.42 -29.39
N PRO A 144 -11.01 -32.48 -29.78
CA PRO A 144 -11.33 -33.29 -30.96
C PRO A 144 -12.76 -33.83 -31.03
N ARG A 145 -13.35 -34.17 -29.86
CA ARG A 145 -14.72 -34.71 -29.75
C ARG A 145 -15.83 -33.62 -29.72
N ALA A 146 -15.46 -32.36 -29.82
CA ALA A 146 -16.41 -31.24 -29.77
C ALA A 146 -16.01 -30.13 -30.77
N LYS A 147 -15.26 -30.46 -31.80
CA LYS A 147 -14.69 -29.49 -32.73
C LYS A 147 -15.76 -28.79 -33.58
N LYS A 148 -16.78 -29.50 -34.03
CA LYS A 148 -17.83 -28.90 -34.90
C LYS A 148 -18.64 -27.85 -34.16
N SER A 149 -19.15 -28.15 -32.99
CA SER A 149 -19.95 -27.25 -32.17
C SER A 149 -19.14 -26.07 -31.64
N THR A 150 -17.86 -26.27 -31.28
CA THR A 150 -16.94 -25.21 -30.88
C THR A 150 -16.68 -24.23 -32.04
N ILE A 151 -16.36 -24.75 -33.22
CA ILE A 151 -16.08 -23.94 -34.42
C ILE A 151 -17.33 -23.16 -34.83
N GLU A 152 -18.49 -23.77 -34.83
CA GLU A 152 -19.75 -23.08 -35.19
C GLU A 152 -20.10 -21.95 -34.24
N ALA A 153 -19.84 -22.12 -32.94
CA ALA A 153 -19.98 -21.06 -31.95
C ALA A 153 -19.01 -19.90 -32.22
N ALA A 154 -17.75 -20.19 -32.49
CA ALA A 154 -16.77 -19.17 -32.85
C ALA A 154 -17.08 -18.45 -34.16
N LYS A 155 -17.53 -19.18 -35.16
CA LYS A 155 -17.94 -18.65 -36.46
C LYS A 155 -19.15 -17.70 -36.33
N THR A 156 -20.18 -18.09 -35.56
CA THR A 156 -21.32 -17.25 -35.26
C THR A 156 -20.91 -15.89 -34.68
N VAL A 157 -19.96 -15.91 -33.71
CA VAL A 157 -19.46 -14.68 -33.10
C VAL A 157 -18.62 -13.86 -34.09
N LEU A 158 -17.76 -14.49 -34.90
CA LEU A 158 -16.91 -13.83 -35.90
C LEU A 158 -17.74 -13.14 -36.97
N GLU A 159 -18.74 -13.84 -37.57
CA GLU A 159 -19.58 -13.29 -38.63
C GLU A 159 -20.33 -12.03 -38.16
N ALA A 160 -20.88 -12.07 -36.97
CA ALA A 160 -21.54 -10.90 -36.37
C ALA A 160 -20.57 -9.76 -36.07
N ALA A 161 -19.40 -10.08 -35.54
CA ALA A 161 -18.36 -9.09 -35.23
C ALA A 161 -17.85 -8.39 -36.51
N VAL A 162 -17.59 -9.14 -37.60
CA VAL A 162 -17.15 -8.61 -38.88
C VAL A 162 -18.23 -7.75 -39.50
N LYS A 163 -19.49 -8.19 -39.46
CA LYS A 163 -20.64 -7.40 -39.96
C LYS A 163 -20.80 -6.08 -39.18
N ALA A 164 -20.38 -6.05 -37.92
CA ALA A 164 -20.38 -4.84 -37.10
C ALA A 164 -19.11 -3.97 -37.26
N GLY A 165 -18.14 -4.43 -38.06
CA GLY A 165 -16.94 -3.69 -38.44
C GLY A 165 -15.62 -4.23 -37.86
N ALA A 166 -15.59 -5.41 -37.25
CA ALA A 166 -14.34 -6.04 -36.83
C ALA A 166 -13.49 -6.52 -38.01
N PRO A 167 -12.17 -6.64 -37.91
CA PRO A 167 -11.32 -7.26 -38.91
C PRO A 167 -11.70 -8.73 -39.14
N GLU A 168 -11.65 -9.19 -40.40
CA GLU A 168 -12.10 -10.53 -40.84
C GLU A 168 -11.41 -11.68 -40.11
N ASP A 169 -10.10 -11.55 -39.81
CA ASP A 169 -9.28 -12.60 -39.20
C ASP A 169 -9.11 -12.45 -37.68
N ILE A 170 -9.96 -11.68 -36.99
CA ILE A 170 -9.80 -11.39 -35.55
C ILE A 170 -10.05 -12.62 -34.64
N ILE A 171 -10.87 -13.57 -35.12
CA ILE A 171 -11.14 -14.86 -34.50
C ILE A 171 -10.79 -15.96 -35.50
N ALA A 172 -10.01 -16.94 -35.09
CA ALA A 172 -9.65 -18.10 -35.89
C ALA A 172 -9.69 -19.38 -35.03
N TRP A 173 -9.57 -20.53 -35.67
CA TRP A 173 -9.59 -21.84 -34.99
C TRP A 173 -8.76 -22.89 -35.74
N ILE A 174 -8.43 -23.96 -35.03
CA ILE A 174 -7.80 -25.17 -35.56
C ILE A 174 -8.92 -26.13 -36.02
N ASP A 175 -8.98 -26.48 -37.32
CA ASP A 175 -10.03 -27.37 -37.87
C ASP A 175 -9.78 -28.82 -37.56
N VAL A 176 -8.51 -29.23 -37.54
CA VAL A 176 -8.08 -30.60 -37.21
C VAL A 176 -7.17 -30.55 -35.97
N PRO A 177 -7.78 -30.47 -34.77
CA PRO A 177 -7.04 -30.28 -33.53
C PRO A 177 -6.17 -31.50 -33.23
N SER A 178 -4.88 -31.25 -32.97
CA SER A 178 -3.89 -32.19 -32.45
C SER A 178 -3.16 -31.62 -31.26
N LEU A 179 -2.48 -32.48 -30.50
CA LEU A 179 -1.67 -32.03 -29.34
C LEU A 179 -0.50 -31.17 -29.85
N GLU A 180 0.09 -31.48 -30.99
CA GLU A 180 1.18 -30.73 -31.63
C GLU A 180 0.74 -29.31 -31.95
N LEU A 181 -0.36 -29.15 -32.67
CA LEU A 181 -0.88 -27.84 -33.08
C LEU A 181 -1.34 -27.01 -31.85
N THR A 182 -1.94 -27.66 -30.85
CA THR A 182 -2.32 -26.98 -29.61
C THR A 182 -1.09 -26.47 -28.86
N ASN A 183 -0.04 -27.26 -28.75
CA ASN A 183 1.21 -26.84 -28.11
C ASN A 183 1.91 -25.72 -28.89
N MET A 184 1.95 -25.82 -30.19
CA MET A 184 2.50 -24.77 -31.08
C MET A 184 1.71 -23.45 -30.90
N LEU A 185 0.38 -23.50 -30.90
CA LEU A 185 -0.47 -22.34 -30.66
C LEU A 185 -0.16 -21.71 -29.31
N MET A 186 -0.09 -22.52 -28.23
CA MET A 186 0.23 -22.03 -26.89
C MET A 186 1.62 -21.37 -26.82
N GLN A 187 2.61 -21.90 -27.52
CA GLN A 187 3.96 -21.31 -27.57
C GLN A 187 4.06 -20.05 -28.42
N SER A 188 3.14 -19.85 -29.38
CA SER A 188 3.17 -18.74 -30.34
C SER A 188 2.28 -17.54 -29.91
N ALA A 189 1.27 -17.75 -29.08
CA ALA A 189 0.37 -16.71 -28.61
C ALA A 189 1.04 -15.81 -27.54
N ASP A 190 0.39 -14.68 -27.23
CA ASP A 190 0.84 -13.74 -26.19
C ASP A 190 0.32 -14.13 -24.80
N ILE A 191 -0.87 -14.73 -24.74
CA ILE A 191 -1.49 -15.26 -23.51
C ILE A 191 -2.34 -16.50 -23.82
N ILE A 192 -2.43 -17.38 -22.85
CA ILE A 192 -3.20 -18.64 -22.96
C ILE A 192 -4.40 -18.61 -22.03
N LEU A 193 -5.60 -18.92 -22.56
CA LEU A 193 -6.80 -19.23 -21.80
C LEU A 193 -7.08 -20.73 -21.92
N ALA A 194 -6.59 -21.54 -20.98
CA ALA A 194 -6.75 -22.98 -21.01
C ALA A 194 -7.87 -23.45 -20.07
N THR A 195 -8.86 -24.13 -20.64
CA THR A 195 -9.89 -24.87 -19.87
C THR A 195 -9.85 -26.33 -20.31
N GLY A 196 -9.47 -27.21 -19.42
CA GLY A 196 -9.30 -28.63 -19.73
C GLY A 196 -8.85 -29.46 -18.55
N GLY A 197 -8.55 -30.72 -18.78
CA GLY A 197 -8.02 -31.60 -17.73
C GLY A 197 -6.63 -31.18 -17.23
N PRO A 198 -6.17 -31.75 -16.09
CA PRO A 198 -4.90 -31.35 -15.44
C PRO A 198 -3.68 -31.39 -16.35
N GLY A 199 -3.60 -32.36 -17.27
CA GLY A 199 -2.50 -32.47 -18.23
C GLY A 199 -2.44 -31.29 -19.19
N MET A 200 -3.57 -30.80 -19.70
CA MET A 200 -3.64 -29.65 -20.60
C MET A 200 -3.28 -28.35 -19.86
N VAL A 201 -3.78 -28.18 -18.63
CA VAL A 201 -3.43 -27.03 -17.78
C VAL A 201 -1.93 -27.01 -17.48
N LYS A 202 -1.33 -28.17 -17.18
CA LYS A 202 0.12 -28.29 -16.99
C LYS A 202 0.88 -27.91 -18.27
N SER A 203 0.42 -28.35 -19.46
CA SER A 203 1.04 -27.98 -20.74
C SER A 203 0.96 -26.46 -20.97
N ALA A 204 -0.16 -25.83 -20.66
CA ALA A 204 -0.32 -24.38 -20.79
C ALA A 204 0.69 -23.62 -19.92
N TYR A 205 0.84 -23.97 -18.64
CA TYR A 205 1.81 -23.35 -17.74
C TYR A 205 3.28 -23.68 -18.09
N SER A 206 3.53 -24.81 -18.75
CA SER A 206 4.86 -25.23 -19.19
C SER A 206 5.27 -24.64 -20.55
N SER A 207 4.40 -23.91 -21.23
CA SER A 207 4.65 -23.36 -22.58
C SER A 207 5.65 -22.20 -22.61
N GLY A 208 5.98 -21.60 -21.45
CA GLY A 208 6.80 -20.40 -21.34
C GLY A 208 6.05 -19.09 -21.64
N LYS A 209 4.73 -19.14 -21.77
CA LYS A 209 3.85 -17.99 -22.00
C LYS A 209 2.96 -17.71 -20.78
N PRO A 210 2.52 -16.47 -20.58
CA PRO A 210 1.48 -16.18 -19.59
C PRO A 210 0.26 -17.07 -19.83
N ALA A 211 -0.20 -17.75 -18.79
CA ALA A 211 -1.33 -18.67 -18.92
C ALA A 211 -2.35 -18.45 -17.78
N LEU A 212 -3.61 -18.51 -18.14
CA LEU A 212 -4.77 -18.52 -17.27
C LEU A 212 -5.45 -19.89 -17.45
N GLY A 213 -4.89 -20.88 -16.76
CA GLY A 213 -5.38 -22.25 -16.78
C GLY A 213 -6.30 -22.53 -15.60
N VAL A 214 -7.30 -23.35 -15.82
CA VAL A 214 -8.26 -23.78 -14.77
C VAL A 214 -8.16 -25.27 -14.56
N GLY A 215 -7.93 -25.67 -13.30
CA GLY A 215 -7.83 -27.06 -12.87
C GLY A 215 -9.19 -27.75 -12.68
N ALA A 216 -9.12 -29.03 -12.33
CA ALA A 216 -10.28 -29.81 -11.91
C ALA A 216 -10.89 -29.27 -10.60
N GLY A 217 -12.19 -29.44 -10.43
CA GLY A 217 -12.90 -29.09 -9.23
C GLY A 217 -13.38 -30.34 -8.45
N ASN A 218 -13.17 -30.38 -7.16
CA ASN A 218 -13.71 -31.41 -6.28
C ASN A 218 -14.48 -30.78 -5.12
N THR A 219 -15.58 -30.12 -5.44
CA THR A 219 -16.34 -29.27 -4.53
C THR A 219 -17.03 -30.08 -3.43
N PRO A 220 -16.65 -29.93 -2.14
CA PRO A 220 -17.40 -30.46 -1.01
C PRO A 220 -18.51 -29.46 -0.61
N ALA A 221 -19.67 -29.98 -0.24
CA ALA A 221 -20.76 -29.26 0.37
C ALA A 221 -20.99 -29.70 1.81
N VAL A 222 -20.79 -28.84 2.77
CA VAL A 222 -21.06 -29.12 4.19
C VAL A 222 -22.47 -28.68 4.53
N ILE A 223 -23.28 -29.56 5.15
CA ILE A 223 -24.64 -29.26 5.67
C ILE A 223 -24.57 -29.30 7.19
N ASP A 224 -24.53 -28.15 7.81
CA ASP A 224 -24.53 -27.98 9.27
C ASP A 224 -25.90 -28.27 9.86
N GLU A 225 -25.93 -28.66 11.13
CA GLU A 225 -27.19 -28.93 11.85
C GLU A 225 -28.18 -27.78 11.88
N SER A 226 -27.68 -26.53 11.78
CA SER A 226 -28.47 -25.31 11.73
C SER A 226 -29.03 -24.96 10.35
N ALA A 227 -28.65 -25.71 9.31
CA ALA A 227 -29.03 -25.44 7.93
C ALA A 227 -30.54 -25.63 7.70
N ASN A 228 -31.05 -24.84 6.77
CA ASN A 228 -32.35 -25.13 6.16
C ASN A 228 -32.19 -26.34 5.21
N VAL A 229 -32.57 -27.52 5.67
CA VAL A 229 -32.41 -28.79 4.94
C VAL A 229 -33.05 -28.75 3.55
N ILE A 230 -34.26 -28.18 3.44
CA ILE A 230 -34.96 -28.09 2.17
C ILE A 230 -34.20 -27.21 1.17
N LEU A 231 -33.71 -26.07 1.62
CA LEU A 231 -32.87 -25.20 0.80
C LEU A 231 -31.58 -25.90 0.36
N ALA A 232 -30.87 -26.52 1.30
CA ALA A 232 -29.61 -27.21 1.07
C ALA A 232 -29.75 -28.33 0.02
N VAL A 233 -30.70 -29.25 0.25
CA VAL A 233 -30.93 -30.40 -0.65
C VAL A 233 -31.37 -29.91 -2.05
N ASN A 234 -32.31 -28.93 -2.14
CA ASN A 234 -32.72 -28.39 -3.42
C ASN A 234 -31.58 -27.73 -4.19
N SER A 235 -30.75 -26.93 -3.50
CA SER A 235 -29.60 -26.28 -4.09
C SER A 235 -28.60 -27.29 -4.65
N ILE A 236 -28.29 -28.32 -3.89
CA ILE A 236 -27.36 -29.37 -4.30
C ILE A 236 -27.93 -30.17 -5.48
N ILE A 237 -29.20 -30.55 -5.45
CA ILE A 237 -29.85 -31.24 -6.57
C ILE A 237 -29.83 -30.38 -7.82
N HIS A 238 -30.23 -29.11 -7.71
CA HIS A 238 -30.24 -28.17 -8.81
C HIS A 238 -28.83 -27.99 -9.43
N SER A 239 -27.83 -27.85 -8.60
CA SER A 239 -26.43 -27.73 -9.01
C SER A 239 -25.88 -29.01 -9.65
N LYS A 240 -26.14 -30.18 -9.04
CA LYS A 240 -25.57 -31.47 -9.46
C LYS A 240 -26.26 -32.06 -10.69
N THR A 241 -27.52 -31.71 -10.94
CA THR A 241 -28.25 -32.17 -12.13
C THR A 241 -28.08 -31.22 -13.32
N PHE A 242 -27.64 -29.98 -13.08
CA PHE A 242 -27.43 -29.01 -14.15
C PHE A 242 -26.39 -29.50 -15.16
N ASP A 243 -26.84 -29.67 -16.39
CA ASP A 243 -26.10 -30.28 -17.50
C ASP A 243 -25.44 -31.62 -17.10
N ASN A 244 -26.15 -32.45 -16.34
CA ASN A 244 -25.68 -33.73 -15.76
C ASN A 244 -24.35 -33.57 -14.99
N GLY A 245 -24.19 -32.50 -14.23
CA GLY A 245 -23.04 -32.29 -13.33
C GLY A 245 -21.74 -31.89 -14.01
N MET A 246 -21.78 -31.36 -15.23
CA MET A 246 -20.60 -31.02 -16.02
C MET A 246 -20.00 -29.64 -15.73
N ILE A 247 -20.46 -28.89 -14.76
CA ILE A 247 -19.76 -27.71 -14.29
C ILE A 247 -18.72 -28.12 -13.26
N CYS A 248 -17.47 -27.70 -13.43
CA CYS A 248 -16.35 -28.02 -12.54
C CYS A 248 -16.56 -27.56 -11.07
N ALA A 249 -17.45 -26.58 -10.83
CA ALA A 249 -17.83 -26.13 -9.50
C ALA A 249 -18.96 -26.96 -8.87
N SER A 250 -19.52 -27.95 -9.59
CA SER A 250 -20.63 -28.80 -9.10
C SER A 250 -20.17 -29.63 -7.89
N GLU A 251 -21.07 -29.81 -6.94
CA GLU A 251 -20.81 -30.61 -5.73
C GLU A 251 -20.43 -32.05 -6.11
N GLN A 252 -19.31 -32.51 -5.57
CA GLN A 252 -18.86 -33.90 -5.73
C GLN A 252 -19.14 -34.73 -4.50
N SER A 253 -19.23 -34.10 -3.35
CA SER A 253 -19.43 -34.70 -2.05
C SER A 253 -20.34 -33.85 -1.17
N VAL A 254 -21.17 -34.49 -0.36
CA VAL A 254 -21.96 -33.83 0.68
C VAL A 254 -21.58 -34.40 2.04
N ILE A 255 -21.28 -33.52 2.99
CA ILE A 255 -20.88 -33.91 4.37
C ILE A 255 -21.95 -33.36 5.30
N VAL A 256 -22.66 -34.25 5.97
CA VAL A 256 -23.87 -33.91 6.73
C VAL A 256 -23.65 -34.18 8.21
N SER A 257 -24.02 -33.22 9.06
CA SER A 257 -24.06 -33.42 10.51
C SER A 257 -24.93 -34.62 10.88
N ASP A 258 -24.41 -35.47 11.76
CA ASP A 258 -25.11 -36.69 12.24
C ASP A 258 -26.49 -36.40 12.82
N LYS A 259 -26.68 -35.23 13.43
CA LYS A 259 -27.94 -34.80 14.03
C LYS A 259 -29.08 -34.61 13.01
N ILE A 260 -28.79 -34.39 11.77
CA ILE A 260 -29.76 -34.13 10.70
C ILE A 260 -29.59 -35.11 9.51
N TYR A 261 -28.69 -36.07 9.63
CA TYR A 261 -28.30 -36.96 8.54
C TYR A 261 -29.48 -37.64 7.88
N ASP A 262 -30.30 -38.33 8.68
CA ASP A 262 -31.46 -39.06 8.18
C ASP A 262 -32.49 -38.12 7.55
N LYS A 263 -32.71 -36.97 8.13
CA LYS A 263 -33.61 -35.95 7.56
C LYS A 263 -33.11 -35.42 6.18
N VAL A 264 -31.81 -35.23 6.01
CA VAL A 264 -31.21 -34.82 4.73
C VAL A 264 -31.34 -35.96 3.72
N LYS A 265 -31.06 -37.17 4.12
CA LYS A 265 -31.21 -38.39 3.30
C LYS A 265 -32.65 -38.57 2.80
N ASP A 266 -33.65 -38.50 3.71
CA ASP A 266 -35.06 -38.58 3.38
C ASP A 266 -35.48 -37.47 2.39
N GLU A 267 -34.97 -36.25 2.55
CA GLU A 267 -35.29 -35.14 1.65
C GLU A 267 -34.66 -35.36 0.26
N PHE A 268 -33.46 -35.94 0.13
CA PHE A 268 -32.89 -36.34 -1.16
C PHE A 268 -33.76 -37.42 -1.85
N VAL A 269 -34.17 -38.47 -1.12
CA VAL A 269 -35.03 -39.51 -1.67
C VAL A 269 -36.37 -38.96 -2.12
N LYS A 270 -37.02 -38.16 -1.27
CA LYS A 270 -38.29 -37.50 -1.57
C LYS A 270 -38.24 -36.68 -2.88
N ARG A 271 -37.06 -36.13 -3.23
CA ARG A 271 -36.87 -35.33 -4.43
C ARG A 271 -36.33 -36.10 -5.62
N GLY A 272 -36.34 -37.44 -5.57
CA GLY A 272 -36.02 -38.29 -6.70
C GLY A 272 -34.53 -38.65 -6.83
N CYS A 273 -33.75 -38.52 -5.77
CA CYS A 273 -32.42 -39.11 -5.69
C CYS A 273 -32.49 -40.57 -5.22
N TYR A 274 -31.54 -41.38 -5.61
CA TYR A 274 -31.44 -42.79 -5.24
C TYR A 274 -30.25 -43.05 -4.32
N ILE A 275 -30.50 -43.54 -3.14
CA ILE A 275 -29.44 -43.97 -2.20
C ILE A 275 -29.04 -45.38 -2.52
N LEU A 276 -27.81 -45.59 -2.94
CA LEU A 276 -27.26 -46.91 -3.24
C LEU A 276 -27.10 -47.76 -1.96
N ASN A 277 -27.52 -49.04 -2.02
CA ASN A 277 -27.18 -49.97 -0.98
C ASN A 277 -25.68 -50.38 -1.07
N PRO A 278 -25.09 -51.07 -0.09
CA PRO A 278 -23.67 -51.40 -0.08
C PRO A 278 -23.18 -52.16 -1.32
N GLU A 279 -23.99 -53.11 -1.84
CA GLU A 279 -23.67 -53.90 -3.04
C GLU A 279 -23.70 -52.98 -4.31
N GLU A 280 -24.72 -52.16 -4.44
CA GLU A 280 -24.86 -51.19 -5.52
C GLU A 280 -23.76 -50.14 -5.48
N THR A 281 -23.39 -49.64 -4.26
CA THR A 281 -22.29 -48.72 -4.07
C THR A 281 -20.99 -49.31 -4.61
N GLU A 282 -20.70 -50.56 -4.34
CA GLU A 282 -19.50 -51.21 -4.85
C GLU A 282 -19.51 -51.39 -6.38
N LYS A 283 -20.65 -51.63 -6.99
CA LYS A 283 -20.77 -51.66 -8.46
C LYS A 283 -20.57 -50.29 -9.10
N VAL A 284 -21.16 -49.25 -8.54
CA VAL A 284 -20.99 -47.85 -9.03
C VAL A 284 -19.55 -47.41 -8.80
N ARG A 285 -18.94 -47.71 -7.63
CA ARG A 285 -17.52 -47.40 -7.34
C ARG A 285 -16.60 -47.90 -8.46
N LYS A 286 -16.72 -49.14 -8.89
CA LYS A 286 -15.92 -49.72 -10.00
C LYS A 286 -16.20 -49.07 -11.34
N THR A 287 -17.27 -48.30 -11.46
CA THR A 287 -17.67 -47.66 -12.72
C THR A 287 -17.13 -46.21 -12.79
N ILE A 288 -16.87 -45.56 -11.64
CA ILE A 288 -16.40 -44.13 -11.61
C ILE A 288 -14.98 -44.01 -12.14
N ILE A 289 -14.03 -44.79 -11.62
CA ILE A 289 -12.62 -44.75 -11.98
C ILE A 289 -12.25 -46.05 -12.70
N ILE A 290 -11.65 -45.97 -13.87
CA ILE A 290 -11.14 -47.07 -14.64
C ILE A 290 -9.67 -46.84 -14.96
N ASN A 291 -8.79 -47.79 -14.61
CA ASN A 291 -7.35 -47.68 -14.80
C ASN A 291 -6.74 -46.39 -14.21
N GLY A 292 -7.21 -45.94 -13.02
CA GLY A 292 -6.72 -44.76 -12.33
C GLY A 292 -7.18 -43.42 -12.93
N ALA A 293 -8.12 -43.41 -13.89
CA ALA A 293 -8.66 -42.22 -14.48
C ALA A 293 -10.21 -42.19 -14.45
N LEU A 294 -10.80 -41.01 -14.46
CA LEU A 294 -12.23 -40.81 -14.57
C LEU A 294 -12.78 -41.50 -15.82
N ASN A 295 -13.79 -42.35 -15.64
CA ASN A 295 -14.45 -43.04 -16.74
C ASN A 295 -15.15 -42.04 -17.68
N ALA A 296 -14.61 -41.83 -18.87
CA ALA A 296 -15.19 -40.91 -19.85
C ALA A 296 -16.63 -41.28 -20.28
N LYS A 297 -17.10 -42.53 -20.04
CA LYS A 297 -18.45 -42.96 -20.39
C LYS A 297 -19.52 -42.45 -19.43
N ILE A 298 -19.16 -42.02 -18.23
CA ILE A 298 -20.15 -41.48 -17.24
C ILE A 298 -20.25 -39.96 -17.31
N VAL A 299 -19.26 -39.26 -17.91
CA VAL A 299 -19.22 -37.81 -17.95
C VAL A 299 -20.42 -37.25 -18.71
N GLY A 300 -21.19 -36.41 -18.04
CA GLY A 300 -22.38 -35.77 -18.60
C GLY A 300 -23.55 -36.71 -18.92
N GLN A 301 -23.53 -37.99 -18.43
CA GLN A 301 -24.62 -38.95 -18.60
C GLN A 301 -25.68 -38.80 -17.51
N LYS A 302 -26.92 -39.27 -17.78
CA LYS A 302 -27.99 -39.33 -16.80
C LYS A 302 -27.68 -40.37 -15.68
N ALA A 303 -28.18 -40.14 -14.47
CA ALA A 303 -28.00 -41.07 -13.37
C ALA A 303 -28.46 -42.53 -13.69
N HIS A 304 -29.59 -42.66 -14.39
CA HIS A 304 -30.10 -43.96 -14.83
C HIS A 304 -29.10 -44.69 -15.76
N THR A 305 -28.56 -43.99 -16.77
CA THR A 305 -27.55 -44.52 -17.69
C THR A 305 -26.27 -44.99 -16.97
N ILE A 306 -25.85 -44.24 -15.96
CA ILE A 306 -24.69 -44.62 -15.15
C ILE A 306 -24.99 -45.88 -14.31
N ALA A 307 -26.20 -45.94 -13.74
CA ALA A 307 -26.64 -47.11 -13.01
C ALA A 307 -26.68 -48.38 -13.90
N GLU A 308 -27.19 -48.26 -15.11
CA GLU A 308 -27.17 -49.35 -16.10
C GLU A 308 -25.75 -49.80 -16.42
N LEU A 309 -24.83 -48.85 -16.67
CA LEU A 309 -23.40 -49.14 -16.88
C LEU A 309 -22.75 -49.89 -15.71
N ALA A 310 -23.21 -49.64 -14.49
CA ALA A 310 -22.75 -50.28 -13.28
C ALA A 310 -23.47 -51.61 -12.98
N GLY A 311 -24.50 -51.99 -13.75
CA GLY A 311 -25.35 -53.16 -13.49
C GLY A 311 -26.22 -52.99 -12.25
N VAL A 312 -26.75 -51.76 -12.04
CA VAL A 312 -27.66 -51.39 -10.97
C VAL A 312 -29.00 -50.96 -11.55
N SER A 313 -30.10 -51.43 -11.03
CA SER A 313 -31.43 -51.04 -11.50
C SER A 313 -32.00 -49.94 -10.64
N VAL A 314 -32.28 -48.76 -11.26
CA VAL A 314 -32.90 -47.63 -10.59
C VAL A 314 -34.06 -47.08 -11.44
N PRO A 315 -35.03 -46.33 -10.87
CA PRO A 315 -36.07 -45.63 -11.64
C PRO A 315 -35.51 -44.77 -12.77
N GLU A 316 -36.15 -44.72 -13.91
CA GLU A 316 -35.69 -43.95 -15.06
C GLU A 316 -35.56 -42.45 -14.78
N ASN A 317 -36.42 -41.91 -13.91
CA ASN A 317 -36.44 -40.51 -13.49
C ASN A 317 -35.49 -40.22 -12.31
N THR A 318 -34.57 -41.11 -11.94
CA THR A 318 -33.56 -40.91 -10.90
C THR A 318 -32.69 -39.71 -11.27
N LYS A 319 -32.60 -38.76 -10.34
CA LYS A 319 -31.84 -37.51 -10.56
C LYS A 319 -30.36 -37.65 -10.22
N ILE A 320 -30.03 -38.26 -9.10
CA ILE A 320 -28.67 -38.42 -8.59
C ILE A 320 -28.53 -39.82 -7.97
N LEU A 321 -27.41 -40.48 -8.21
CA LEU A 321 -26.98 -41.67 -7.48
C LEU A 321 -26.15 -41.24 -6.28
N ILE A 322 -26.54 -41.59 -5.08
CA ILE A 322 -25.85 -41.21 -3.86
C ILE A 322 -25.23 -42.43 -3.21
N GLY A 323 -23.91 -42.50 -3.08
CA GLY A 323 -23.18 -43.49 -2.33
C GLY A 323 -22.86 -42.99 -0.91
N GLU A 324 -23.31 -43.75 0.09
CA GLU A 324 -22.88 -43.49 1.47
C GLU A 324 -21.48 -44.09 1.66
N VAL A 325 -20.48 -43.27 1.94
CA VAL A 325 -19.08 -43.67 2.03
C VAL A 325 -18.44 -43.05 3.27
N GLU A 326 -17.35 -43.61 3.74
CA GLU A 326 -16.66 -43.17 4.97
C GLU A 326 -15.31 -42.50 4.66
N SER A 327 -14.53 -43.10 3.74
CA SER A 327 -13.20 -42.59 3.40
C SER A 327 -13.27 -41.34 2.50
N VAL A 328 -12.49 -40.34 2.85
CA VAL A 328 -12.29 -39.12 2.07
C VAL A 328 -11.00 -39.14 1.25
N ASP A 329 -10.22 -40.22 1.32
CA ASP A 329 -8.97 -40.38 0.59
C ASP A 329 -9.21 -40.72 -0.88
N LEU A 330 -8.29 -40.37 -1.79
CA LEU A 330 -8.41 -40.73 -3.21
C LEU A 330 -8.33 -42.23 -3.53
N SER A 331 -8.12 -43.11 -2.55
CA SER A 331 -8.34 -44.53 -2.68
C SER A 331 -9.83 -44.91 -2.74
N GLU A 332 -10.72 -43.98 -2.35
CA GLU A 332 -12.17 -44.09 -2.49
C GLU A 332 -12.59 -43.37 -3.78
N GLU A 333 -13.12 -44.11 -4.74
CA GLU A 333 -13.50 -43.55 -6.05
C GLU A 333 -14.63 -42.51 -5.96
N PHE A 334 -15.52 -42.63 -4.96
CA PHE A 334 -16.53 -41.61 -4.71
C PHE A 334 -15.93 -40.25 -4.22
N ALA A 335 -14.68 -40.21 -3.73
CA ALA A 335 -14.02 -39.01 -3.29
C ALA A 335 -13.49 -38.15 -4.44
N HIS A 336 -13.42 -38.71 -5.68
CA HIS A 336 -12.94 -37.98 -6.87
C HIS A 336 -13.99 -37.07 -7.50
N GLU A 337 -13.50 -36.19 -8.40
CA GLU A 337 -14.37 -35.45 -9.33
C GLU A 337 -15.03 -36.44 -10.32
N LYS A 338 -16.32 -36.33 -10.50
CA LYS A 338 -17.11 -37.32 -11.28
C LYS A 338 -17.73 -36.71 -12.55
N LEU A 339 -17.89 -35.41 -12.64
CA LEU A 339 -18.51 -34.66 -13.77
C LEU A 339 -19.80 -35.32 -14.25
N SER A 340 -20.61 -35.84 -13.34
CA SER A 340 -21.82 -36.64 -13.55
C SER A 340 -22.75 -36.56 -12.33
N PRO A 341 -24.04 -36.94 -12.44
CA PRO A 341 -24.98 -36.95 -11.31
C PRO A 341 -24.74 -38.12 -10.34
N VAL A 342 -23.50 -38.30 -9.90
CA VAL A 342 -23.08 -39.21 -8.83
C VAL A 342 -22.51 -38.39 -7.68
N LEU A 343 -22.97 -38.59 -6.45
CA LEU A 343 -22.63 -37.83 -5.27
C LEU A 343 -22.17 -38.78 -4.14
N ALA A 344 -21.06 -38.42 -3.49
CA ALA A 344 -20.65 -39.01 -2.25
C ALA A 344 -21.42 -38.41 -1.06
N MET A 345 -21.84 -39.18 -0.11
CA MET A 345 -22.49 -38.71 1.12
C MET A 345 -21.76 -39.22 2.35
N TYR A 346 -21.25 -38.26 3.13
CA TYR A 346 -20.48 -38.48 4.34
C TYR A 346 -21.28 -38.06 5.57
N LYS A 347 -21.14 -38.82 6.68
CA LYS A 347 -21.64 -38.42 7.99
C LYS A 347 -20.54 -37.71 8.78
N SER A 348 -20.88 -36.69 9.54
CA SER A 348 -19.94 -36.01 10.43
C SER A 348 -20.47 -35.94 11.85
N SER A 349 -19.60 -36.20 12.81
CA SER A 349 -19.92 -36.20 14.24
C SER A 349 -19.93 -34.80 14.86
N SER A 350 -19.30 -33.85 14.21
CA SER A 350 -19.21 -32.44 14.62
C SER A 350 -18.93 -31.56 13.41
N PHE A 351 -19.03 -30.22 13.61
CA PHE A 351 -18.65 -29.25 12.57
C PHE A 351 -17.16 -29.34 12.23
N ASP A 352 -16.29 -29.55 13.23
CA ASP A 352 -14.84 -29.67 13.02
C ASP A 352 -14.50 -30.95 12.24
N ASP A 353 -15.21 -32.07 12.47
CA ASP A 353 -15.08 -33.28 11.67
C ASP A 353 -15.57 -33.08 10.23
N ALA A 354 -16.68 -32.35 10.04
CA ALA A 354 -17.17 -32.00 8.70
C ALA A 354 -16.16 -31.13 7.95
N LEU A 355 -15.57 -30.17 8.64
CA LEU A 355 -14.57 -29.26 8.08
C LEU A 355 -13.30 -30.01 7.68
N GLU A 356 -12.83 -30.95 8.50
CA GLU A 356 -11.64 -31.74 8.18
C GLU A 356 -11.90 -32.67 6.98
N LYS A 357 -13.05 -33.31 6.91
CA LYS A 357 -13.45 -34.12 5.75
C LYS A 357 -13.53 -33.30 4.47
N ALA A 358 -14.14 -32.09 4.54
CA ALA A 358 -14.22 -31.19 3.41
C ALA A 358 -12.83 -30.74 2.95
N TYR A 359 -11.93 -30.41 3.88
CA TYR A 359 -10.56 -30.01 3.59
C TYR A 359 -9.77 -31.13 2.90
N ARG A 360 -9.85 -32.38 3.42
CA ARG A 360 -9.17 -33.53 2.81
C ARG A 360 -9.64 -33.78 1.38
N LEU A 361 -10.93 -33.68 1.10
CA LEU A 361 -11.49 -33.86 -0.25
C LEU A 361 -10.94 -32.82 -1.25
N ILE A 362 -10.69 -31.56 -0.83
CA ILE A 362 -10.09 -30.56 -1.72
C ILE A 362 -8.57 -30.70 -1.81
N GLU A 363 -7.89 -31.07 -0.73
CA GLU A 363 -6.43 -31.21 -0.68
C GLU A 363 -5.95 -32.22 -1.73
N ASP A 364 -6.66 -33.29 -1.88
CA ASP A 364 -6.29 -34.38 -2.79
C ASP A 364 -6.75 -34.17 -4.24
N GLY A 365 -7.69 -33.27 -4.54
CA GLY A 365 -8.19 -33.16 -5.91
C GLY A 365 -8.90 -31.86 -6.32
N GLY A 366 -8.96 -30.86 -5.43
CA GLY A 366 -9.75 -29.65 -5.72
C GLY A 366 -9.21 -28.35 -5.13
N LEU A 367 -7.90 -28.31 -4.80
CA LEU A 367 -7.28 -27.12 -4.23
C LEU A 367 -7.52 -25.88 -5.08
N GLY A 368 -7.90 -24.80 -4.41
CA GLY A 368 -8.13 -23.50 -5.01
C GLY A 368 -9.47 -23.36 -5.74
N HIS A 369 -10.25 -24.41 -5.97
CA HIS A 369 -11.44 -24.31 -6.82
C HIS A 369 -12.65 -23.74 -6.06
N THR A 370 -13.51 -24.56 -5.50
CA THR A 370 -14.78 -24.14 -4.87
C THR A 370 -15.12 -25.01 -3.68
N SER A 371 -15.73 -24.44 -2.65
CA SER A 371 -16.32 -25.15 -1.52
C SER A 371 -17.65 -24.53 -1.12
N SER A 372 -18.56 -25.30 -0.53
CA SER A 372 -19.91 -24.85 -0.18
C SER A 372 -20.26 -25.20 1.26
N LEU A 373 -20.98 -24.29 1.92
CA LEU A 373 -21.48 -24.44 3.28
C LEU A 373 -22.96 -24.06 3.36
N TYR A 374 -23.78 -24.96 3.89
CA TYR A 374 -25.17 -24.68 4.22
C TYR A 374 -25.32 -24.56 5.74
N VAL A 375 -25.76 -23.39 6.19
CA VAL A 375 -25.74 -23.03 7.62
C VAL A 375 -26.73 -21.89 7.89
N ASN A 376 -27.14 -21.69 9.14
CA ASN A 376 -27.87 -20.49 9.54
C ASN A 376 -26.88 -19.30 9.63
N THR A 377 -26.95 -18.38 8.69
CA THR A 377 -26.01 -17.24 8.59
C THR A 377 -26.18 -16.17 9.69
N VAL A 378 -27.26 -16.25 10.45
CA VAL A 378 -27.53 -15.30 11.55
C VAL A 378 -26.90 -15.79 12.85
N THR A 379 -27.07 -17.08 13.17
CA THR A 379 -26.62 -17.66 14.45
C THR A 379 -25.20 -18.25 14.41
N GLU A 380 -24.73 -18.70 13.25
CA GLU A 380 -23.50 -19.50 13.12
C GLU A 380 -22.36 -18.74 12.43
N LYS A 381 -22.17 -17.47 12.74
CA LYS A 381 -21.09 -16.65 12.14
C LYS A 381 -19.69 -17.25 12.36
N GLU A 382 -19.44 -17.77 13.57
CA GLU A 382 -18.16 -18.42 13.90
C GLU A 382 -17.88 -19.66 13.05
N LYS A 383 -18.90 -20.46 12.74
CA LYS A 383 -18.73 -21.61 11.84
C LYS A 383 -18.39 -21.19 10.41
N ILE A 384 -18.99 -20.09 9.93
CA ILE A 384 -18.67 -19.52 8.62
C ILE A 384 -17.22 -19.04 8.59
N GLU A 385 -16.76 -18.37 9.65
CA GLU A 385 -15.37 -17.90 9.79
C GLU A 385 -14.38 -19.07 9.84
N LYS A 386 -14.66 -20.09 10.65
CA LYS A 386 -13.87 -21.33 10.69
C LYS A 386 -13.80 -21.99 9.32
N PHE A 387 -14.93 -22.05 8.58
CA PHE A 387 -14.99 -22.67 7.27
C PHE A 387 -14.08 -21.95 6.26
N TYR A 388 -14.26 -20.64 6.05
CA TYR A 388 -13.42 -19.94 5.08
C TYR A 388 -11.96 -19.83 5.49
N SER A 389 -11.65 -19.84 6.78
CA SER A 389 -10.27 -19.82 7.28
C SER A 389 -9.54 -21.14 7.03
N LYS A 390 -10.24 -22.28 7.08
CA LYS A 390 -9.66 -23.62 6.83
C LYS A 390 -9.61 -23.96 5.34
N MET A 391 -10.65 -23.61 4.56
CA MET A 391 -10.80 -24.06 3.18
C MET A 391 -9.86 -23.32 2.24
N LYS A 392 -8.95 -24.03 1.59
CA LYS A 392 -8.05 -23.49 0.55
C LYS A 392 -8.76 -23.49 -0.81
N THR A 393 -9.84 -22.72 -0.93
CA THR A 393 -10.60 -22.54 -2.17
C THR A 393 -10.81 -21.05 -2.45
N CYS A 394 -10.74 -20.65 -3.72
CA CYS A 394 -10.92 -19.25 -4.14
C CYS A 394 -12.39 -18.80 -4.12
N ARG A 395 -13.32 -19.75 -4.09
CA ARG A 395 -14.77 -19.51 -3.99
C ARG A 395 -15.33 -20.33 -2.83
N VAL A 396 -15.76 -19.63 -1.80
CA VAL A 396 -16.50 -20.19 -0.66
C VAL A 396 -17.94 -19.73 -0.80
N LEU A 397 -18.85 -20.64 -1.04
CA LEU A 397 -20.25 -20.35 -1.28
C LEU A 397 -21.09 -20.74 -0.07
N VAL A 398 -21.91 -19.83 0.42
CA VAL A 398 -22.78 -20.05 1.58
C VAL A 398 -24.24 -20.06 1.13
N ASN A 399 -24.96 -21.14 1.45
CA ASN A 399 -26.38 -21.35 1.11
C ASN A 399 -26.67 -21.15 -0.40
N THR A 400 -25.74 -21.56 -1.25
CA THR A 400 -25.80 -21.29 -2.69
C THR A 400 -25.48 -22.57 -3.48
N PRO A 401 -26.25 -22.91 -4.56
CA PRO A 401 -25.88 -24.00 -5.45
C PRO A 401 -24.52 -23.76 -6.08
N SER A 402 -23.58 -24.71 -5.95
CA SER A 402 -22.17 -24.46 -6.30
C SER A 402 -21.92 -24.25 -7.79
N SER A 403 -22.61 -24.98 -8.68
CA SER A 403 -22.42 -24.83 -10.13
C SER A 403 -22.74 -23.42 -10.60
N GLN A 404 -23.96 -22.97 -10.37
CA GLN A 404 -24.44 -21.67 -10.83
C GLN A 404 -23.89 -20.52 -9.97
N GLY A 405 -23.68 -20.77 -8.67
CA GLY A 405 -23.09 -19.77 -7.77
C GLY A 405 -21.63 -19.50 -8.09
N GLY A 406 -20.85 -20.54 -8.42
CA GLY A 406 -19.43 -20.42 -8.70
C GLY A 406 -19.09 -19.67 -9.98
N ILE A 407 -19.93 -19.77 -11.01
CA ILE A 407 -19.72 -19.02 -12.25
C ILE A 407 -20.01 -17.51 -12.10
N GLY A 408 -20.72 -17.08 -11.04
CA GLY A 408 -20.94 -15.67 -10.69
C GLY A 408 -22.22 -15.06 -11.28
N ASP A 409 -22.62 -13.91 -10.72
CA ASP A 409 -23.73 -13.04 -11.18
C ASP A 409 -25.14 -13.65 -11.18
N LEU A 410 -25.32 -14.89 -10.69
CA LEU A 410 -26.64 -15.51 -10.59
C LEU A 410 -27.22 -15.44 -9.18
N TYR A 411 -26.44 -15.80 -8.18
CA TYR A 411 -26.80 -15.80 -6.76
C TYR A 411 -26.11 -14.67 -5.96
N ASN A 412 -25.02 -14.15 -6.48
CA ASN A 412 -24.32 -13.00 -5.94
C ASN A 412 -23.87 -12.08 -7.09
N PHE A 413 -24.53 -10.92 -7.23
CA PHE A 413 -24.33 -9.97 -8.34
C PHE A 413 -22.96 -9.25 -8.30
N LYS A 414 -22.17 -9.42 -7.22
CA LYS A 414 -20.79 -8.89 -7.12
C LYS A 414 -19.75 -9.92 -7.53
N LEU A 415 -20.06 -11.20 -7.53
CA LEU A 415 -19.17 -12.21 -8.04
C LEU A 415 -19.14 -12.12 -9.57
N THR A 416 -17.97 -11.87 -10.14
CA THR A 416 -17.79 -11.67 -11.58
C THR A 416 -18.21 -12.89 -12.38
N PRO A 417 -19.07 -12.75 -13.39
CA PRO A 417 -19.48 -13.86 -14.24
C PRO A 417 -18.32 -14.35 -15.11
N SER A 418 -18.11 -15.67 -15.14
CA SER A 418 -17.04 -16.29 -15.89
C SER A 418 -17.28 -17.77 -16.15
N LEU A 419 -16.74 -18.27 -17.25
CA LEU A 419 -16.60 -19.69 -17.53
C LEU A 419 -15.14 -20.17 -17.43
N THR A 420 -14.30 -19.39 -16.79
CA THR A 420 -12.90 -19.72 -16.47
C THR A 420 -12.65 -19.36 -15.00
N LEU A 421 -12.68 -20.35 -14.13
CA LEU A 421 -12.70 -20.20 -12.67
C LEU A 421 -11.30 -20.40 -12.09
N GLY A 422 -10.52 -19.33 -11.93
CA GLY A 422 -9.15 -19.40 -11.40
C GLY A 422 -9.07 -20.04 -10.01
N CYS A 423 -8.05 -20.85 -9.78
CA CYS A 423 -7.85 -21.61 -8.54
C CYS A 423 -6.66 -21.10 -7.69
N GLY A 424 -6.05 -19.98 -8.08
CA GLY A 424 -4.91 -19.40 -7.38
C GLY A 424 -3.70 -20.34 -7.29
N THR A 425 -2.71 -19.94 -6.50
CA THR A 425 -1.51 -20.75 -6.28
C THR A 425 -1.80 -22.09 -5.62
N TRP A 426 -2.87 -22.20 -4.83
CA TRP A 426 -3.32 -23.48 -4.27
C TRP A 426 -3.64 -24.52 -5.34
N GLY A 427 -4.27 -24.11 -6.44
CA GLY A 427 -4.56 -24.96 -7.59
C GLY A 427 -3.50 -24.90 -8.70
N GLY A 428 -2.32 -24.34 -8.43
CA GLY A 428 -1.26 -24.15 -9.42
C GLY A 428 -1.62 -23.18 -10.55
N ASN A 429 -2.48 -22.19 -10.26
CA ASN A 429 -2.97 -21.21 -11.24
C ASN A 429 -2.41 -19.81 -11.00
N SER A 430 -2.33 -18.98 -12.04
CA SER A 430 -1.87 -17.60 -12.00
C SER A 430 -2.91 -16.63 -11.42
N VAL A 431 -4.19 -17.02 -11.34
CA VAL A 431 -5.29 -16.18 -10.87
C VAL A 431 -6.16 -16.91 -9.86
N SER A 432 -6.60 -16.19 -8.82
CA SER A 432 -7.44 -16.70 -7.73
C SER A 432 -8.91 -16.28 -7.85
N GLU A 433 -9.32 -15.72 -8.98
CA GLU A 433 -10.66 -15.19 -9.19
C GLU A 433 -11.24 -15.65 -10.53
N ASN A 434 -12.52 -15.32 -10.73
CA ASN A 434 -13.19 -15.55 -12.01
C ASN A 434 -12.53 -14.69 -13.09
N VAL A 435 -12.03 -15.34 -14.16
CA VAL A 435 -11.32 -14.66 -15.25
C VAL A 435 -12.30 -13.79 -16.06
N GLY A 436 -11.90 -12.55 -16.34
CA GLY A 436 -12.67 -11.58 -17.11
C GLY A 436 -11.77 -10.66 -17.94
N ILE A 437 -12.35 -9.58 -18.45
CA ILE A 437 -11.66 -8.64 -19.37
C ILE A 437 -10.36 -8.04 -18.78
N LYS A 438 -10.29 -7.80 -17.48
CA LYS A 438 -9.10 -7.22 -16.84
C LYS A 438 -7.83 -8.08 -16.99
N HIS A 439 -7.99 -9.38 -17.19
CA HIS A 439 -6.90 -10.33 -17.38
C HIS A 439 -6.38 -10.38 -18.84
N LEU A 440 -7.09 -9.73 -19.76
CA LEU A 440 -6.75 -9.61 -21.17
C LEU A 440 -6.35 -8.17 -21.56
N LEU A 441 -5.96 -7.37 -20.59
CA LEU A 441 -5.50 -6.00 -20.79
C LEU A 441 -4.12 -5.80 -20.17
N ASN A 442 -3.24 -5.14 -20.89
CA ASN A 442 -2.06 -4.50 -20.35
C ASN A 442 -2.44 -3.09 -19.87
N ILE A 443 -2.09 -2.74 -18.65
CA ILE A 443 -2.37 -1.42 -18.08
C ILE A 443 -1.08 -0.62 -18.01
N LYS A 444 -1.00 0.46 -18.81
CA LYS A 444 0.05 1.47 -18.71
C LYS A 444 -0.34 2.49 -17.65
N THR A 445 0.55 2.74 -16.71
CA THR A 445 0.37 3.82 -15.74
C THR A 445 1.22 5.01 -16.17
N VAL A 446 0.56 6.15 -16.40
CA VAL A 446 1.21 7.46 -16.57
C VAL A 446 1.16 8.17 -15.23
N ALA A 447 2.31 8.54 -14.70
CA ALA A 447 2.42 9.25 -13.44
C ALA A 447 3.16 10.58 -13.69
N GLU A 448 2.48 11.69 -13.47
CA GLU A 448 3.05 13.01 -13.47
C GLU A 448 3.64 13.33 -12.09
N ARG A 449 4.70 14.11 -12.06
CA ARG A 449 5.23 14.62 -10.80
C ARG A 449 4.19 15.52 -10.14
N ARG A 450 3.82 15.21 -8.89
CA ARG A 450 2.87 16.00 -8.08
C ARG A 450 3.37 16.07 -6.64
N GLU A 451 3.24 17.24 -6.04
CA GLU A 451 3.36 17.46 -4.61
C GLU A 451 2.11 18.22 -4.13
N ASN A 452 1.18 17.49 -3.55
CA ASN A 452 -0.14 18.02 -3.20
C ASN A 452 -0.32 18.21 -1.69
N MET A 453 0.70 17.93 -0.89
CA MET A 453 0.60 17.96 0.56
C MET A 453 1.77 18.72 1.17
N LEU A 454 1.64 20.03 1.19
CA LEU A 454 2.46 20.94 1.99
C LEU A 454 1.60 21.51 3.11
N TRP A 455 2.18 21.71 4.27
CA TRP A 455 1.54 22.38 5.39
C TRP A 455 2.52 23.28 6.12
N PHE A 456 2.00 24.24 6.84
CA PHE A 456 2.72 25.05 7.80
C PHE A 456 2.13 24.82 9.19
N ARG A 457 2.96 24.44 10.15
CA ARG A 457 2.54 24.20 11.54
C ARG A 457 3.33 25.08 12.50
N ALA A 458 2.64 25.69 13.43
CA ALA A 458 3.17 26.55 14.48
C ALA A 458 2.38 26.31 15.77
N PRO A 459 2.85 26.77 16.95
CA PRO A 459 2.03 26.77 18.16
C PRO A 459 0.67 27.45 17.94
N GLU A 460 -0.33 27.02 18.69
CA GLU A 460 -1.66 27.63 18.63
C GLU A 460 -1.61 29.13 18.96
N LYS A 461 -0.68 29.53 19.85
CA LYS A 461 -0.43 30.94 20.23
C LYS A 461 1.06 31.18 20.47
N VAL A 462 1.51 32.36 20.04
CA VAL A 462 2.84 32.88 20.34
C VAL A 462 2.67 34.26 20.94
N TYR A 463 2.95 34.40 22.22
CA TYR A 463 3.05 35.68 22.89
C TYR A 463 4.44 36.26 22.68
N MET A 464 4.54 37.51 22.27
CA MET A 464 5.81 38.17 21.99
C MET A 464 5.70 39.64 22.44
N LYS A 465 6.47 40.01 23.36
CA LYS A 465 6.73 41.36 23.83
C LYS A 465 7.44 41.29 25.16
N ARG A 466 8.32 42.24 25.44
CA ARG A 466 8.91 42.37 26.77
C ARG A 466 7.81 42.55 27.84
N GLY A 467 7.85 41.78 28.91
CA GLY A 467 6.87 41.77 29.99
C GLY A 467 5.55 41.04 29.69
N CYS A 468 5.47 40.23 28.62
CA CYS A 468 4.24 39.51 28.26
C CYS A 468 4.02 38.23 29.10
N LEU A 469 5.05 37.71 29.77
CA LEU A 469 4.96 36.41 30.47
C LEU A 469 3.85 36.38 31.53
N PRO A 470 3.78 37.32 32.51
CA PRO A 470 2.70 37.26 33.49
C PRO A 470 1.30 37.49 32.89
N VAL A 471 1.23 38.24 31.78
CA VAL A 471 -0.05 38.50 31.08
C VAL A 471 -0.53 37.22 30.36
N ALA A 472 0.36 36.53 29.67
CA ALA A 472 0.06 35.27 28.95
C ALA A 472 -0.38 34.17 29.96
N LEU A 473 0.26 34.09 31.13
CA LEU A 473 -0.11 33.11 32.16
C LEU A 473 -1.56 33.27 32.69
N GLU A 474 -2.15 34.45 32.59
CA GLU A 474 -3.55 34.65 33.00
C GLU A 474 -4.54 33.79 32.17
N GLU A 475 -4.18 33.38 30.94
CA GLU A 475 -5.01 32.45 30.15
C GLU A 475 -5.21 31.10 30.87
N LEU A 476 -4.21 30.64 31.62
CA LEU A 476 -4.29 29.37 32.35
C LEU A 476 -5.53 29.31 33.23
N LYS A 477 -5.83 30.40 33.95
CA LYS A 477 -6.99 30.49 34.82
C LYS A 477 -8.25 30.95 34.05
N ASN A 478 -8.13 32.08 33.33
CA ASN A 478 -9.28 32.81 32.79
C ASN A 478 -9.90 32.16 31.55
N VAL A 479 -9.11 31.41 30.76
CA VAL A 479 -9.54 30.80 29.50
C VAL A 479 -9.53 29.28 29.57
N MET A 480 -8.44 28.70 30.07
CA MET A 480 -8.20 27.25 30.02
C MET A 480 -8.64 26.52 31.31
N ASN A 481 -8.94 27.25 32.39
CA ASN A 481 -9.33 26.68 33.72
C ASN A 481 -8.32 25.63 34.25
N LYS A 482 -7.01 25.86 34.02
CA LYS A 482 -5.92 25.00 34.52
C LYS A 482 -5.74 25.18 36.02
N LYS A 483 -5.39 24.09 36.70
CA LYS A 483 -5.30 24.07 38.16
C LYS A 483 -3.98 23.59 38.71
N ARG A 484 -3.23 22.83 37.94
CA ARG A 484 -2.00 22.16 38.37
C ARG A 484 -0.93 22.32 37.33
N VAL A 485 0.09 23.12 37.60
CA VAL A 485 1.17 23.43 36.67
C VAL A 485 2.47 22.76 37.12
N PHE A 486 3.10 22.01 36.24
CA PHE A 486 4.43 21.47 36.48
C PHE A 486 5.46 22.25 35.67
N ILE A 487 6.49 22.77 36.33
CA ILE A 487 7.53 23.60 35.70
C ILE A 487 8.77 22.74 35.51
N VAL A 488 9.38 22.80 34.34
CA VAL A 488 10.65 22.12 34.01
C VAL A 488 11.68 23.17 33.63
N THR A 489 12.83 23.13 34.29
CA THR A 489 13.94 24.06 34.08
C THR A 489 15.30 23.46 34.47
N ASP A 490 16.39 24.20 34.26
CA ASP A 490 17.70 23.84 34.77
C ASP A 490 18.04 24.47 36.16
N THR A 491 19.06 23.95 36.82
CA THR A 491 19.47 24.37 38.14
C THR A 491 19.86 25.84 38.17
N PHE A 492 20.61 26.32 37.14
CA PHE A 492 21.07 27.71 37.08
C PHE A 492 19.89 28.69 37.06
N LEU A 493 18.92 28.46 36.22
CA LEU A 493 17.72 29.31 36.09
C LEU A 493 16.88 29.29 37.36
N TYR A 494 16.72 28.13 37.98
CA TYR A 494 16.00 27.99 39.25
C TYR A 494 16.66 28.76 40.39
N GLU A 495 17.96 28.55 40.62
CA GLU A 495 18.72 29.19 41.68
C GLU A 495 18.84 30.72 41.51
N ASN A 496 18.88 31.21 40.26
CA ASN A 496 18.92 32.64 39.96
C ASN A 496 17.56 33.31 39.83
N GLY A 497 16.46 32.59 40.19
CA GLY A 497 15.15 33.15 40.34
C GLY A 497 14.38 33.41 39.07
N TYR A 498 14.76 32.84 37.90
CA TYR A 498 14.04 33.00 36.62
C TYR A 498 12.65 32.36 36.64
N THR A 499 12.45 31.33 37.44
CA THR A 499 11.13 30.70 37.63
C THR A 499 10.20 31.51 38.50
N LYS A 500 10.74 32.48 39.30
CA LYS A 500 9.95 33.20 40.27
C LYS A 500 8.82 34.02 39.67
N VAL A 501 9.03 34.63 38.53
CA VAL A 501 7.98 35.36 37.80
C VAL A 501 6.79 34.48 37.48
N VAL A 502 7.03 33.19 37.17
CA VAL A 502 5.98 32.22 36.87
C VAL A 502 5.31 31.75 38.19
N THR A 503 6.11 31.33 39.14
CA THR A 503 5.55 30.81 40.39
C THR A 503 4.77 31.86 41.17
N ASP A 504 5.27 33.11 41.30
CA ASP A 504 4.54 34.22 41.96
C ASP A 504 3.19 34.49 41.25
N LYS A 505 3.15 34.42 39.90
CA LYS A 505 1.91 34.61 39.14
C LYS A 505 0.94 33.42 39.29
N LEU A 506 1.44 32.21 39.37
CA LEU A 506 0.62 31.02 39.63
C LEU A 506 0.00 31.08 41.06
N ASP A 507 0.80 31.49 42.05
CA ASP A 507 0.33 31.70 43.43
C ASP A 507 -0.75 32.78 43.51
N GLU A 508 -0.56 33.93 42.83
CA GLU A 508 -1.58 34.99 42.71
C GLU A 508 -2.92 34.45 42.14
N MET A 509 -2.82 33.56 41.16
CA MET A 509 -3.98 32.95 40.53
C MET A 509 -4.57 31.78 41.32
N GLY A 510 -3.89 31.31 42.39
CA GLY A 510 -4.30 30.14 43.18
C GLY A 510 -4.15 28.82 42.43
N ILE A 511 -3.18 28.72 41.49
CA ILE A 511 -2.86 27.52 40.77
C ILE A 511 -1.72 26.78 41.47
N VAL A 512 -1.95 25.51 41.79
CA VAL A 512 -0.95 24.67 42.46
C VAL A 512 0.17 24.36 41.49
N HIS A 513 1.43 24.47 41.94
CA HIS A 513 2.58 24.19 41.06
C HIS A 513 3.67 23.39 41.76
N GLU A 514 4.48 22.70 40.96
CA GLU A 514 5.71 21.99 41.36
C GLU A 514 6.78 22.22 40.29
N THR A 515 8.06 22.24 40.71
CA THR A 515 9.18 22.53 39.81
C THR A 515 10.20 21.43 39.81
N PHE A 516 10.55 20.90 38.63
CA PHE A 516 11.70 20.07 38.37
C PHE A 516 12.81 20.95 37.76
N PHE A 517 13.98 21.02 38.45
CA PHE A 517 15.07 21.93 38.07
C PHE A 517 16.41 21.25 37.83
N ASN A 518 16.44 19.92 37.70
CA ASN A 518 17.69 19.14 37.54
C ASN A 518 18.03 18.84 36.08
N VAL A 519 17.57 19.65 35.10
CA VAL A 519 17.94 19.42 33.72
C VAL A 519 19.38 19.83 33.45
N ALA A 520 20.18 18.87 32.95
CA ALA A 520 21.57 19.12 32.55
C ALA A 520 21.66 19.78 31.15
N PRO A 521 22.77 20.46 30.81
CA PRO A 521 22.96 21.07 29.48
C PRO A 521 22.78 20.11 28.29
N ASP A 522 23.13 18.85 28.45
CA ASP A 522 22.85 17.76 27.52
C ASP A 522 21.86 16.80 28.20
N PRO A 523 20.54 16.97 28.02
CA PRO A 523 19.57 16.20 28.77
C PRO A 523 19.60 14.73 28.39
N THR A 524 19.57 13.86 29.42
CA THR A 524 19.58 12.41 29.25
C THR A 524 18.19 11.81 29.38
N LEU A 525 18.02 10.61 28.81
CA LEU A 525 16.77 9.85 28.96
C LEU A 525 16.50 9.51 30.45
N ALA A 526 17.53 9.27 31.26
CA ALA A 526 17.39 9.06 32.69
C ALA A 526 16.85 10.30 33.39
N CYS A 527 17.35 11.49 33.08
CA CYS A 527 16.85 12.76 33.59
C CYS A 527 15.36 12.95 33.23
N ALA A 528 14.96 12.67 32.00
CA ALA A 528 13.57 12.75 31.60
C ALA A 528 12.68 11.76 32.38
N LYS A 529 13.12 10.51 32.56
CA LYS A 529 12.39 9.51 33.37
C LYS A 529 12.30 9.87 34.85
N GLU A 530 13.29 10.57 35.41
CA GLU A 530 13.22 11.11 36.78
C GLU A 530 12.11 12.17 36.89
N GLY A 531 12.09 13.12 35.97
CA GLY A 531 11.05 14.14 35.90
C GLY A 531 9.64 13.54 35.73
N VAL A 532 9.49 12.51 34.91
CA VAL A 532 8.19 11.81 34.71
C VAL A 532 7.66 11.22 36.02
N LYS A 533 8.51 10.64 36.88
CA LYS A 533 8.07 10.11 38.18
C LYS A 533 7.44 11.20 39.06
N LEU A 534 7.98 12.42 39.04
CA LEU A 534 7.41 13.55 39.77
C LEU A 534 6.12 14.06 39.09
N ILE A 535 6.11 14.12 37.77
CA ILE A 535 4.90 14.47 36.99
C ILE A 535 3.74 13.51 37.31
N ASP A 536 4.00 12.20 37.32
CA ASP A 536 3.01 11.18 37.65
C ASP A 536 2.46 11.28 39.07
N ALA A 537 3.32 11.65 40.01
CA ALA A 537 2.90 11.89 41.40
C ALA A 537 2.06 13.18 41.54
N PHE A 538 2.48 14.25 40.86
CA PHE A 538 1.82 15.56 40.89
C PHE A 538 0.56 15.62 40.01
N LYS A 539 0.49 14.92 38.89
CA LYS A 539 -0.62 14.89 37.92
C LYS A 539 -1.04 16.29 37.41
N PRO A 540 -0.14 16.98 36.68
CA PRO A 540 -0.46 18.32 36.16
C PRO A 540 -1.48 18.27 35.01
N ASP A 541 -2.19 19.36 34.82
CA ASP A 541 -3.00 19.64 33.62
C ASP A 541 -2.34 20.68 32.70
N CYS A 542 -1.15 21.17 33.11
CA CYS A 542 -0.28 22.00 32.27
C CYS A 542 1.19 21.79 32.66
N ILE A 543 2.06 21.76 31.66
CA ILE A 543 3.52 21.72 31.80
C ILE A 543 4.09 23.02 31.22
N ILE A 544 4.98 23.69 31.94
CA ILE A 544 5.69 24.89 31.48
C ILE A 544 7.18 24.58 31.47
N ALA A 545 7.79 24.61 30.28
CA ALA A 545 9.23 24.50 30.10
C ALA A 545 9.84 25.92 30.10
N ILE A 546 10.78 26.18 30.98
CA ILE A 546 11.49 27.46 31.09
C ILE A 546 12.98 27.21 30.87
N GLY A 547 13.57 27.73 29.81
CA GLY A 547 14.99 27.55 29.56
C GLY A 547 15.45 27.72 28.14
N GLY A 548 16.64 27.21 27.83
CA GLY A 548 17.13 27.03 26.49
C GLY A 548 16.64 25.71 25.91
N GLY A 549 17.23 25.29 24.79
CA GLY A 549 16.89 24.04 24.09
C GLY A 549 16.87 22.82 25.01
N SER A 550 17.90 22.63 25.85
CA SER A 550 18.02 21.46 26.74
C SER A 550 16.84 21.30 27.72
N ALA A 551 16.39 22.39 28.37
CA ALA A 551 15.27 22.34 29.26
C ALA A 551 13.94 22.05 28.53
N MET A 552 13.76 22.64 27.35
CA MET A 552 12.58 22.40 26.52
C MET A 552 12.55 20.99 25.96
N ASP A 553 13.67 20.47 25.48
CA ASP A 553 13.78 19.14 24.91
C ASP A 553 13.50 18.07 25.98
N ALA A 554 14.10 18.21 27.17
CA ALA A 554 13.79 17.35 28.33
C ALA A 554 12.30 17.39 28.66
N ALA A 555 11.70 18.60 28.74
CA ALA A 555 10.28 18.77 29.05
C ALA A 555 9.35 18.13 27.98
N LYS A 556 9.67 18.24 26.69
CA LYS A 556 8.92 17.59 25.60
C LYS A 556 8.95 16.06 25.77
N ILE A 557 10.08 15.47 26.08
CA ILE A 557 10.19 14.04 26.32
C ILE A 557 9.43 13.63 27.59
N MET A 558 9.54 14.39 28.65
CA MET A 558 8.75 14.18 29.88
C MET A 558 7.26 14.23 29.60
N TRP A 559 6.83 15.18 28.76
CA TRP A 559 5.43 15.33 28.34
C TRP A 559 4.93 14.09 27.60
N VAL A 560 5.68 13.59 26.61
CA VAL A 560 5.33 12.36 25.89
C VAL A 560 5.22 11.17 26.84
N LEU A 561 6.23 10.93 27.67
CA LEU A 561 6.24 9.80 28.58
C LEU A 561 5.15 9.87 29.68
N TYR A 562 4.73 11.08 30.05
CA TYR A 562 3.61 11.29 30.96
C TYR A 562 2.26 11.00 30.33
N GLU A 563 2.05 11.48 29.11
CA GLU A 563 0.77 11.24 28.42
C GLU A 563 0.65 9.80 27.91
N HIS A 564 1.75 9.23 27.44
CA HIS A 564 1.83 7.94 26.77
C HIS A 564 2.97 7.07 27.33
N PRO A 565 2.81 6.52 28.53
CA PRO A 565 3.85 5.69 29.16
C PRO A 565 4.12 4.37 28.42
N GLU A 566 3.26 3.99 27.48
CA GLU A 566 3.35 2.80 26.64
C GLU A 566 4.33 2.94 25.47
N VAL A 567 4.78 4.17 25.14
CA VAL A 567 5.63 4.38 23.95
C VAL A 567 7.05 3.87 24.19
N ASP A 568 7.62 3.25 23.14
CA ASP A 568 9.04 2.92 23.13
C ASP A 568 9.88 4.10 22.63
N PHE A 569 10.93 4.43 23.35
CA PHE A 569 11.80 5.55 23.00
C PHE A 569 12.53 5.33 21.67
N LEU A 570 13.00 4.11 21.39
CA LEU A 570 13.75 3.81 20.17
C LEU A 570 12.85 3.88 18.92
N ASP A 571 11.57 3.54 19.06
CA ASP A 571 10.60 3.72 17.99
C ASP A 571 10.39 5.20 17.66
N MET A 572 10.30 6.06 18.68
CA MET A 572 10.20 7.52 18.50
C MET A 572 11.44 8.11 17.86
N ALA A 573 12.61 7.58 18.18
CA ALA A 573 13.91 8.03 17.68
C ALA A 573 14.25 7.50 16.28
N MET A 574 13.38 6.70 15.69
CA MET A 574 13.59 6.12 14.35
C MET A 574 13.71 7.22 13.29
N ARG A 575 14.84 7.17 12.54
CA ARG A 575 15.08 8.08 11.42
C ARG A 575 13.99 7.92 10.33
N PHE A 576 13.62 9.00 9.70
CA PHE A 576 12.69 9.04 8.56
C PHE A 576 13.29 9.89 7.42
N MET A 577 12.83 9.63 6.19
CA MET A 577 13.20 10.46 5.04
C MET A 577 12.22 11.63 4.82
N ASP A 578 10.95 11.39 5.08
CA ASP A 578 9.88 12.39 4.97
C ASP A 578 8.98 12.26 6.22
N ILE A 579 8.86 13.33 7.00
CA ILE A 579 8.03 13.38 8.21
C ILE A 579 6.57 13.03 7.94
N ARG A 580 6.10 13.20 6.71
CA ARG A 580 4.74 12.86 6.27
C ARG A 580 4.52 11.36 6.03
N LYS A 581 5.61 10.58 5.90
CA LYS A 581 5.60 9.16 5.49
C LYS A 581 6.54 8.32 6.36
N ARG A 582 6.40 8.42 7.68
CA ARG A 582 7.24 7.68 8.61
C ARG A 582 6.60 6.35 9.04
N VAL A 583 7.45 5.40 9.43
CA VAL A 583 7.01 4.07 9.89
C VAL A 583 6.31 4.18 11.25
N TYR A 584 6.93 4.92 12.18
CA TYR A 584 6.37 5.14 13.52
C TYR A 584 5.46 6.37 13.51
N THR A 585 4.26 6.24 14.05
CA THR A 585 3.31 7.35 14.23
C THR A 585 3.30 7.76 15.70
N PHE A 586 3.62 9.02 15.98
CA PHE A 586 3.52 9.55 17.33
C PHE A 586 2.06 9.54 17.82
N PRO A 587 1.84 9.26 19.10
CA PRO A 587 0.52 9.41 19.69
C PRO A 587 0.12 10.88 19.74
N LYS A 588 -1.19 11.14 19.81
CA LYS A 588 -1.71 12.50 19.88
C LYS A 588 -1.40 13.11 21.25
N MET A 589 -0.83 14.32 21.23
CA MET A 589 -0.36 15.01 22.43
C MET A 589 -1.29 16.13 22.88
N GLY A 590 -1.29 16.44 24.17
CA GLY A 590 -1.99 17.57 24.80
C GLY A 590 -3.37 17.21 25.37
N GLU A 591 -3.66 15.93 25.54
CA GLU A 591 -4.92 15.47 26.15
C GLU A 591 -4.89 15.50 27.68
N LYS A 592 -3.76 15.13 28.31
CA LYS A 592 -3.59 15.19 29.77
C LYS A 592 -3.07 16.54 30.22
N ALA A 593 -2.06 17.08 29.55
CA ALA A 593 -1.40 18.33 29.93
C ALA A 593 -1.18 19.27 28.74
N TYR A 594 -1.56 20.53 28.91
CA TYR A 594 -1.26 21.60 27.95
C TYR A 594 0.22 21.97 28.06
N PHE A 595 0.95 22.10 26.96
CA PHE A 595 2.38 22.37 26.98
C PHE A 595 2.71 23.81 26.58
N ILE A 596 3.42 24.51 27.43
CA ILE A 596 3.87 25.89 27.23
C ILE A 596 5.41 25.94 27.25
N ALA A 597 5.99 26.68 26.33
CA ALA A 597 7.44 26.89 26.28
C ALA A 597 7.78 28.38 26.47
N VAL A 598 8.77 28.66 27.35
CA VAL A 598 9.25 29.98 27.67
C VAL A 598 10.78 30.02 27.46
N PRO A 599 11.28 30.58 26.35
CA PRO A 599 12.70 30.60 26.05
C PRO A 599 13.46 31.60 26.91
N THR A 600 14.70 31.25 27.32
CA THR A 600 15.65 32.13 28.02
C THR A 600 16.90 32.43 27.18
N SER A 601 16.95 31.92 25.92
CA SER A 601 17.99 32.21 24.94
C SER A 601 17.36 32.53 23.59
N ALA A 602 18.02 33.40 22.81
CA ALA A 602 17.56 33.80 21.48
C ALA A 602 18.35 33.03 20.41
N GLY A 603 18.06 31.75 20.24
CA GLY A 603 18.83 30.88 19.33
C GLY A 603 18.05 29.67 18.82
N THR A 604 17.81 28.69 19.69
CA THR A 604 17.34 27.36 19.31
C THR A 604 15.94 27.32 18.70
N GLY A 605 15.08 28.29 19.02
CA GLY A 605 13.68 28.25 18.55
C GLY A 605 12.86 27.03 19.05
N SER A 606 13.36 26.30 20.09
CA SER A 606 12.69 25.07 20.57
C SER A 606 11.26 25.31 21.04
N GLU A 607 10.92 26.54 21.45
CA GLU A 607 9.59 26.96 21.85
C GLU A 607 8.53 26.87 20.72
N VAL A 608 8.96 26.83 19.47
CA VAL A 608 8.09 26.79 18.29
C VAL A 608 8.44 25.65 17.32
N THR A 609 9.24 24.67 17.78
CA THR A 609 9.69 23.57 16.93
C THR A 609 9.18 22.20 17.37
N PRO A 610 8.98 21.25 16.45
CA PRO A 610 8.56 19.90 16.72
C PRO A 610 9.72 18.95 17.07
N PHE A 611 10.86 19.48 17.49
CA PHE A 611 12.09 18.71 17.72
C PHE A 611 12.41 18.63 19.21
N ALA A 612 13.07 17.53 19.59
CA ALA A 612 13.72 17.36 20.88
C ALA A 612 14.96 16.47 20.73
N VAL A 613 16.11 16.91 21.25
CA VAL A 613 17.35 16.13 21.24
C VAL A 613 17.59 15.59 22.64
N ILE A 614 17.76 14.27 22.77
CA ILE A 614 18.04 13.64 24.06
C ILE A 614 19.18 12.64 23.94
N THR A 615 20.00 12.53 24.99
CA THR A 615 21.13 11.60 25.04
C THR A 615 20.70 10.32 25.76
N ASP A 616 20.93 9.17 25.14
CA ASP A 616 20.91 7.88 25.85
C ASP A 616 22.27 7.69 26.56
N GLU A 617 22.24 7.81 27.86
CA GLU A 617 23.46 7.68 28.69
C GLU A 617 24.09 6.29 28.66
N THR A 618 23.34 5.25 28.25
CA THR A 618 23.86 3.88 28.19
C THR A 618 24.74 3.67 26.98
N THR A 619 24.42 4.36 25.87
CA THR A 619 25.15 4.28 24.60
C THR A 619 26.00 5.53 24.31
N GLY A 620 25.76 6.64 25.04
CA GLY A 620 26.33 7.96 24.75
C GLY A 620 25.80 8.60 23.45
N GLN A 621 24.79 8.02 22.83
CA GLN A 621 24.27 8.48 21.57
C GLN A 621 23.18 9.55 21.75
N LYS A 622 23.27 10.62 20.94
CA LYS A 622 22.23 11.65 20.85
C LYS A 622 21.19 11.27 19.82
N TYR A 623 19.92 11.29 20.22
CA TYR A 623 18.77 10.99 19.39
C TYR A 623 17.94 12.26 19.14
N PRO A 624 17.88 12.75 17.90
CA PRO A 624 16.96 13.79 17.53
C PRO A 624 15.56 13.18 17.28
N LEU A 625 14.60 13.50 18.15
CA LEU A 625 13.20 13.19 17.95
C LEU A 625 12.56 14.32 17.17
N ALA A 626 11.73 13.98 16.19
CA ALA A 626 11.06 14.96 15.36
C ALA A 626 9.65 14.49 15.03
N ASP A 627 8.66 15.18 15.57
CA ASP A 627 7.24 15.00 15.20
C ASP A 627 6.44 16.24 15.58
N TYR A 628 5.46 16.62 14.77
CA TYR A 628 4.62 17.77 15.05
C TYR A 628 3.78 17.64 16.33
N GLU A 629 3.62 16.44 16.86
CA GLU A 629 3.00 16.22 18.17
C GLU A 629 3.87 16.76 19.34
N LEU A 630 5.19 16.92 19.13
CA LEU A 630 6.11 17.56 20.10
C LEU A 630 6.05 19.09 20.08
N LEU A 631 5.34 19.69 19.12
CA LEU A 631 5.22 21.14 19.00
C LEU A 631 4.51 21.70 20.25
N PRO A 632 5.11 22.68 20.95
CA PRO A 632 4.43 23.34 22.07
C PRO A 632 3.09 23.94 21.64
N LYS A 633 2.11 23.89 22.53
CA LYS A 633 0.80 24.46 22.25
C LYS A 633 0.81 25.99 22.35
N MET A 634 1.64 26.52 23.27
CA MET A 634 1.85 27.96 23.44
C MET A 634 3.33 28.24 23.63
N ALA A 635 3.81 29.30 22.99
CA ALA A 635 5.13 29.89 23.23
C ALA A 635 4.97 31.27 23.85
N ILE A 636 5.77 31.59 24.86
CA ILE A 636 5.79 32.91 25.50
C ILE A 636 7.20 33.48 25.41
N VAL A 637 7.41 34.37 24.46
CA VAL A 637 8.70 34.97 24.11
C VAL A 637 8.81 36.34 24.78
N ASP A 638 9.31 36.31 26.01
CA ASP A 638 9.50 37.50 26.84
C ASP A 638 10.99 37.86 26.95
N ALA A 639 11.39 38.98 26.38
CA ALA A 639 12.79 39.42 26.40
C ALA A 639 13.35 39.61 27.81
N ASP A 640 12.54 39.87 28.80
CA ASP A 640 13.00 39.95 30.20
C ASP A 640 13.66 38.64 30.68
N MET A 641 13.27 37.50 30.13
CA MET A 641 13.88 36.19 30.42
C MET A 641 15.30 36.04 29.83
N MET A 642 15.72 36.94 28.93
CA MET A 642 16.99 36.87 28.18
C MET A 642 17.91 38.08 28.47
N MET A 643 17.46 39.03 29.25
CA MET A 643 18.16 40.34 29.43
C MET A 643 19.60 40.14 29.89
N ASN A 644 19.86 39.20 30.82
CA ASN A 644 21.16 38.99 31.45
C ASN A 644 21.99 37.88 30.80
N ALA A 645 21.62 37.43 29.56
CA ALA A 645 22.37 36.39 28.85
C ALA A 645 23.82 36.84 28.64
N PRO A 646 24.82 36.02 29.01
CA PRO A 646 26.24 36.38 28.83
C PRO A 646 26.61 36.52 27.35
N LYS A 647 27.69 37.28 27.07
CA LYS A 647 28.15 37.52 25.70
C LYS A 647 28.35 36.27 24.85
N GLY A 648 29.02 35.24 25.43
CA GLY A 648 29.23 33.96 24.73
C GLY A 648 27.95 33.25 24.33
N LEU A 649 26.93 33.25 25.23
CA LEU A 649 25.62 32.68 24.91
C LEU A 649 24.90 33.53 23.87
N THR A 650 24.93 34.85 23.99
CA THR A 650 24.33 35.80 23.03
C THR A 650 24.91 35.60 21.64
N SER A 651 26.21 35.50 21.52
CA SER A 651 26.93 35.26 20.25
C SER A 651 26.59 33.92 19.64
N ALA A 652 26.78 32.83 20.39
CA ALA A 652 26.54 31.48 19.89
C ALA A 652 25.07 31.28 19.48
N SER A 653 24.11 31.68 20.33
CA SER A 653 22.68 31.54 20.03
C SER A 653 22.23 32.42 18.87
N GLY A 654 22.76 33.66 18.77
CA GLY A 654 22.42 34.57 17.66
C GLY A 654 22.91 34.06 16.30
N ILE A 655 24.12 33.49 16.23
CA ILE A 655 24.64 32.86 15.02
C ILE A 655 23.87 31.59 14.69
N ASP A 656 23.50 30.80 15.70
CA ASP A 656 22.63 29.64 15.53
C ASP A 656 21.30 30.01 14.85
N ALA A 657 20.61 31.04 15.34
CA ALA A 657 19.39 31.58 14.70
C ALA A 657 19.63 32.05 13.26
N LEU A 658 20.79 32.63 12.96
CA LEU A 658 21.17 33.02 11.60
C LEU A 658 21.31 31.78 10.69
N VAL A 659 22.01 30.74 11.16
CA VAL A 659 22.19 29.48 10.40
C VAL A 659 20.84 28.80 10.18
N HIS A 660 19.98 28.72 11.22
CA HIS A 660 18.60 28.23 11.10
C HIS A 660 17.84 28.91 9.96
N SER A 661 17.92 30.25 9.92
CA SER A 661 17.20 31.04 8.90
C SER A 661 17.77 30.82 7.50
N ILE A 662 19.10 30.79 7.35
CA ILE A 662 19.76 30.57 6.06
C ILE A 662 19.47 29.15 5.54
N GLU A 663 19.62 28.12 6.38
CA GLU A 663 19.34 26.75 5.95
C GLU A 663 17.86 26.54 5.62
N ALA A 664 16.96 27.10 6.42
CA ALA A 664 15.51 27.03 6.13
C ALA A 664 15.17 27.72 4.79
N TYR A 665 15.82 28.85 4.49
CA TYR A 665 15.57 29.59 3.25
C TYR A 665 16.02 28.82 2.00
N VAL A 666 17.12 28.08 2.06
CA VAL A 666 17.64 27.32 0.91
C VAL A 666 17.20 25.87 0.88
N SER A 667 16.49 25.41 1.90
CA SER A 667 16.04 24.03 2.05
C SER A 667 15.18 23.58 0.86
N MET A 668 15.23 22.28 0.53
CA MET A 668 14.32 21.65 -0.41
C MET A 668 12.85 21.70 0.03
N MET A 669 12.60 21.92 1.32
CA MET A 669 11.26 22.00 1.92
C MET A 669 10.78 23.44 2.09
N ALA A 670 11.54 24.43 1.61
CA ALA A 670 11.20 25.85 1.74
C ALA A 670 9.88 26.18 1.00
N THR A 671 9.12 27.10 1.58
CA THR A 671 7.86 27.61 1.04
C THR A 671 7.81 29.13 1.26
N GLU A 672 6.89 29.83 0.58
CA GLU A 672 6.66 31.28 0.76
C GLU A 672 6.39 31.64 2.23
N PHE A 673 5.78 30.72 3.00
CA PHE A 673 5.52 30.94 4.43
C PHE A 673 6.82 30.89 5.25
N THR A 674 7.69 29.93 4.97
CA THR A 674 8.98 29.80 5.67
C THR A 674 9.97 30.87 5.22
N ASP A 675 9.95 31.24 3.93
CA ASP A 675 10.81 32.25 3.34
C ASP A 675 10.59 33.63 3.97
N GLY A 676 9.33 34.03 4.14
CA GLY A 676 9.00 35.29 4.77
C GLY A 676 9.52 35.40 6.20
N LEU A 677 9.43 34.31 6.99
CA LEU A 677 9.96 34.28 8.34
C LEU A 677 11.49 34.26 8.39
N ALA A 678 12.12 33.47 7.51
CA ALA A 678 13.58 33.32 7.45
C ALA A 678 14.25 34.63 7.04
N ILE A 679 13.76 35.28 6.01
CA ILE A 679 14.33 36.52 5.51
C ILE A 679 14.20 37.67 6.53
N GLU A 680 13.08 37.78 7.21
CA GLU A 680 12.89 38.79 8.26
C GLU A 680 13.77 38.50 9.48
N ALA A 681 13.94 37.25 9.86
CA ALA A 681 14.86 36.83 10.91
C ALA A 681 16.30 37.20 10.55
N ILE A 682 16.77 36.90 9.31
CA ILE A 682 18.12 37.25 8.82
C ILE A 682 18.37 38.75 8.95
N LYS A 683 17.50 39.61 8.40
CA LYS A 683 17.62 41.07 8.49
C LYS A 683 17.71 41.54 9.93
N THR A 684 16.82 41.04 10.78
CA THR A 684 16.78 41.40 12.19
C THR A 684 18.06 41.00 12.92
N ILE A 685 18.61 39.81 12.65
CA ILE A 685 19.85 39.34 13.26
C ILE A 685 21.06 40.24 12.85
N PHE A 686 21.20 40.52 11.59
CA PHE A 686 22.28 41.40 11.12
C PHE A 686 22.26 42.81 11.75
N GLU A 687 21.08 43.35 12.00
CA GLU A 687 20.93 44.66 12.64
C GLU A 687 21.11 44.63 14.15
N TYR A 688 20.53 43.64 14.84
CA TYR A 688 20.40 43.67 16.30
C TYR A 688 21.34 42.73 17.06
N LEU A 689 21.90 41.68 16.47
CA LEU A 689 22.82 40.78 17.15
C LEU A 689 24.07 41.50 17.68
N PRO A 690 24.73 42.36 16.87
CA PRO A 690 25.88 43.13 17.35
C PRO A 690 25.55 44.02 18.56
N ARG A 691 24.41 44.70 18.51
CA ARG A 691 23.92 45.56 19.60
C ARG A 691 23.61 44.74 20.88
N ALA A 692 22.90 43.59 20.73
CA ALA A 692 22.60 42.72 21.85
C ALA A 692 23.88 42.14 22.50
N TYR A 693 24.91 41.85 21.68
CA TYR A 693 26.21 41.39 22.15
C TYR A 693 27.05 42.48 22.86
N GLU A 694 27.08 43.65 22.27
CA GLU A 694 27.88 44.79 22.78
C GLU A 694 27.26 45.41 24.04
N GLU A 695 25.96 45.73 24.00
CA GLU A 695 25.24 46.47 25.04
C GLU A 695 24.56 45.59 26.08
N GLY A 696 24.27 44.32 25.74
CA GLY A 696 23.64 43.39 26.67
C GLY A 696 22.30 43.89 27.22
N ALA A 697 22.17 43.92 28.56
CA ALA A 697 20.96 44.36 29.25
C ALA A 697 20.66 45.85 29.08
N ASN A 698 21.65 46.65 28.61
CA ASN A 698 21.47 48.08 28.40
C ASN A 698 20.69 48.42 27.10
N ASP A 699 20.52 47.43 26.23
CA ASP A 699 19.69 47.57 25.00
C ASP A 699 18.52 46.55 25.00
N PRO A 700 17.46 46.80 25.78
CA PRO A 700 16.31 45.93 25.82
C PRO A 700 15.60 45.73 24.48
N HIS A 701 15.69 46.76 23.60
CA HIS A 701 15.09 46.66 22.27
C HIS A 701 15.82 45.66 21.39
N ALA A 702 17.17 45.69 21.38
CA ALA A 702 17.95 44.67 20.66
C ALA A 702 17.70 43.25 21.20
N ARG A 703 17.57 43.08 22.53
CA ARG A 703 17.21 41.80 23.14
C ARG A 703 15.84 41.31 22.68
N GLU A 704 14.81 42.17 22.66
CA GLU A 704 13.46 41.83 22.18
C GLU A 704 13.50 41.44 20.70
N LYS A 705 14.23 42.20 19.87
CA LYS A 705 14.37 41.91 18.44
C LYS A 705 15.06 40.56 18.19
N MET A 706 16.12 40.25 18.93
CA MET A 706 16.81 38.98 18.85
C MET A 706 15.93 37.81 19.30
N ALA A 707 15.15 37.97 20.36
CA ALA A 707 14.18 36.96 20.80
C ALA A 707 13.15 36.65 19.70
N ASN A 708 12.57 37.71 19.09
CA ASN A 708 11.62 37.52 18.01
C ASN A 708 12.26 36.90 16.75
N ALA A 709 13.49 37.29 16.39
CA ALA A 709 14.21 36.72 15.26
C ALA A 709 14.49 35.22 15.44
N ALA A 710 14.92 34.81 16.64
CA ALA A 710 15.13 33.39 16.94
C ALA A 710 13.84 32.57 16.84
N THR A 711 12.71 33.13 17.32
CA THR A 711 11.40 32.48 17.22
C THR A 711 10.93 32.38 15.74
N MET A 712 11.13 33.44 14.94
CA MET A 712 10.82 33.41 13.48
C MET A 712 11.69 32.36 12.77
N ALA A 713 12.98 32.30 13.06
CA ALA A 713 13.90 31.26 12.56
C ALA A 713 13.41 29.86 12.95
N GLY A 714 12.98 29.67 14.21
CA GLY A 714 12.39 28.45 14.70
C GLY A 714 11.17 28.01 13.93
N MET A 715 10.23 28.92 13.67
CA MET A 715 9.03 28.61 12.87
C MET A 715 9.38 28.29 11.41
N ALA A 716 10.38 28.95 10.84
CA ALA A 716 10.83 28.68 9.49
C ALA A 716 11.39 27.26 9.37
N PHE A 717 12.40 26.90 10.19
CA PHE A 717 13.01 25.58 10.06
C PHE A 717 12.18 24.45 10.65
N ALA A 718 11.22 24.71 11.53
CA ALA A 718 10.24 23.71 11.97
C ALA A 718 9.43 23.13 10.78
N ASN A 719 9.29 23.89 9.71
CA ASN A 719 8.52 23.51 8.51
C ASN A 719 9.40 23.26 7.28
N ALA A 720 10.49 23.99 7.11
CA ALA A 720 11.46 23.82 6.03
C ALA A 720 12.57 22.82 6.34
N PHE A 721 12.75 22.43 7.62
CA PHE A 721 13.89 21.66 8.12
C PHE A 721 15.23 22.37 7.93
N LEU A 722 16.30 21.68 8.24
CA LEU A 722 17.67 22.19 8.22
C LEU A 722 18.51 21.46 7.16
N GLY A 723 19.80 21.75 7.11
CA GLY A 723 20.74 21.18 6.15
C GLY A 723 22.00 20.63 6.81
N ILE A 724 23.06 20.56 5.99
CA ILE A 724 24.32 19.95 6.44
C ILE A 724 25.14 20.80 7.42
N CYS A 725 24.85 22.10 7.56
CA CYS A 725 25.47 22.88 8.66
C CYS A 725 25.14 22.25 9.99
N HIS A 726 23.86 21.94 10.22
CA HIS A 726 23.41 21.28 11.45
C HIS A 726 23.91 19.85 11.56
N SER A 727 23.84 19.07 10.47
CA SER A 727 24.34 17.69 10.46
C SER A 727 25.80 17.62 10.87
N MET A 728 26.63 18.52 10.32
CA MET A 728 28.05 18.62 10.62
C MET A 728 28.30 19.21 12.02
N GLY A 729 27.59 20.27 12.35
CA GLY A 729 27.68 20.95 13.63
C GLY A 729 27.38 20.05 14.82
N HIS A 730 26.36 19.19 14.72
CA HIS A 730 26.03 18.18 15.72
C HIS A 730 27.22 17.26 16.03
N LYS A 731 27.92 16.78 15.00
CA LYS A 731 29.03 15.83 15.18
C LYS A 731 30.25 16.55 15.70
N LEU A 732 30.59 17.71 15.14
CA LEU A 732 31.70 18.54 15.60
C LEU A 732 31.56 18.89 17.10
N GLY A 733 30.37 19.26 17.54
CA GLY A 733 30.07 19.57 18.93
C GLY A 733 30.13 18.34 19.84
N ALA A 734 29.61 17.20 19.38
CA ALA A 734 29.62 15.96 20.15
C ALA A 734 31.06 15.40 20.42
N TYR A 735 31.91 15.44 19.39
CA TYR A 735 33.27 14.89 19.49
C TYR A 735 34.26 15.85 20.15
N HIS A 736 34.09 17.16 19.96
CA HIS A 736 35.07 18.15 20.44
C HIS A 736 34.53 19.13 21.52
N HIS A 737 33.34 18.86 22.05
CA HIS A 737 32.74 19.61 23.16
C HIS A 737 32.61 21.13 22.93
N LEU A 738 32.41 21.54 21.67
CA LEU A 738 32.11 22.93 21.30
C LEU A 738 30.63 23.25 21.44
N ALA A 739 30.33 24.50 21.80
CA ALA A 739 28.94 24.98 21.84
C ALA A 739 28.26 24.88 20.45
N HIS A 740 27.00 24.42 20.43
CA HIS A 740 26.26 24.13 19.20
C HIS A 740 26.28 25.30 18.19
N GLY A 741 25.90 26.50 18.61
CA GLY A 741 25.89 27.65 17.70
C GLY A 741 27.30 28.04 17.16
N VAL A 742 28.37 27.67 17.89
CA VAL A 742 29.75 27.82 17.39
C VAL A 742 30.01 26.83 16.25
N THR A 743 29.64 25.55 16.45
CA THR A 743 29.94 24.50 15.46
C THR A 743 29.21 24.70 14.15
N VAL A 744 27.93 25.09 14.19
CA VAL A 744 27.16 25.37 12.98
C VAL A 744 27.65 26.64 12.26
N GLY A 745 28.03 27.66 13.04
CA GLY A 745 28.59 28.91 12.49
C GLY A 745 29.96 28.72 11.83
N LEU A 746 30.80 27.78 12.31
CA LEU A 746 32.11 27.49 11.73
C LEU A 746 32.01 26.87 10.34
N VAL A 747 31.08 25.97 10.12
CA VAL A 747 30.96 25.25 8.84
C VAL A 747 30.12 26.00 7.80
N LEU A 748 29.42 27.06 8.19
CA LEU A 748 28.41 27.75 7.36
C LEU A 748 28.96 28.21 6.01
N ASP A 749 30.12 28.88 5.99
CA ASP A 749 30.66 29.51 4.77
C ASP A 749 31.02 28.48 3.70
N GLU A 750 31.67 27.41 4.11
CA GLU A 750 32.03 26.29 3.22
C GLU A 750 30.77 25.49 2.76
N VAL A 751 29.79 25.34 3.64
CA VAL A 751 28.50 24.74 3.26
C VAL A 751 27.73 25.61 2.26
N MET A 752 27.75 26.94 2.41
CA MET A 752 27.12 27.82 1.45
C MET A 752 27.78 27.73 0.06
N ARG A 753 29.10 27.68 -0.02
CA ARG A 753 29.84 27.43 -1.27
C ARG A 753 29.49 26.07 -1.87
N PHE A 754 29.47 25.04 -1.04
CA PHE A 754 29.09 23.68 -1.44
C PHE A 754 27.68 23.63 -2.03
N ASN A 755 26.70 24.22 -1.35
CA ASN A 755 25.30 24.23 -1.79
C ASN A 755 25.06 25.07 -3.04
N ALA A 756 25.88 26.08 -3.29
CA ALA A 756 25.75 27.00 -4.42
C ALA A 756 26.19 26.40 -5.76
N GLU A 757 26.73 25.22 -5.78
CA GLU A 757 27.17 24.55 -7.01
C GLU A 757 25.97 24.27 -7.93
N GLU A 758 26.02 24.80 -9.16
CA GLU A 758 24.94 24.66 -10.15
C GLU A 758 24.91 23.29 -10.83
N VAL A 759 26.06 22.58 -10.83
CA VAL A 759 26.17 21.20 -11.37
C VAL A 759 26.64 20.25 -10.26
N PRO A 760 25.79 19.98 -9.26
CA PRO A 760 26.16 19.17 -8.11
C PRO A 760 26.35 17.70 -8.49
N THR A 761 27.18 16.98 -7.75
CA THR A 761 27.37 15.53 -7.90
C THR A 761 26.07 14.77 -7.71
N LYS A 762 25.24 15.19 -6.75
CA LYS A 762 23.89 14.66 -6.52
C LYS A 762 22.93 15.79 -6.16
N MET A 763 21.74 15.72 -6.72
CA MET A 763 20.63 16.61 -6.34
C MET A 763 19.84 16.02 -5.16
N GLY A 764 19.11 16.89 -4.47
CA GLY A 764 18.05 16.49 -3.57
C GLY A 764 16.88 15.79 -4.29
N THR A 765 16.09 15.06 -3.54
CA THR A 765 15.05 14.16 -4.09
C THR A 765 13.61 14.50 -3.67
N PHE A 766 13.37 15.66 -3.07
CA PHE A 766 12.00 16.05 -2.74
C PHE A 766 11.20 16.50 -3.98
N PRO A 767 9.92 16.17 -4.08
CA PRO A 767 9.09 16.47 -5.27
C PRO A 767 9.03 17.96 -5.65
N GLN A 768 9.03 18.86 -4.67
CA GLN A 768 8.98 20.30 -4.91
C GLN A 768 10.32 20.90 -5.34
N TYR A 769 11.43 20.17 -5.22
CA TYR A 769 12.77 20.64 -5.62
C TYR A 769 13.05 20.22 -7.07
N GLU A 770 12.85 21.14 -8.01
CA GLU A 770 12.90 20.86 -9.44
C GLU A 770 14.32 20.89 -10.01
N TYR A 771 15.13 21.85 -9.55
CA TYR A 771 16.50 22.07 -10.03
C TYR A 771 17.36 22.74 -8.93
N PRO A 772 18.69 22.66 -9.00
CA PRO A 772 19.56 23.37 -8.08
C PRO A 772 19.34 24.89 -8.18
N HIS A 773 18.94 25.53 -7.09
CA HIS A 773 18.70 26.97 -7.04
C HIS A 773 19.28 27.66 -5.78
N ALA A 774 20.09 26.94 -5.00
CA ALA A 774 20.64 27.47 -3.76
C ALA A 774 21.48 28.75 -4.01
N LEU A 775 22.29 28.82 -5.09
CA LEU A 775 23.03 30.01 -5.46
C LEU A 775 22.12 31.24 -5.62
N ARG A 776 21.03 31.09 -6.34
CA ARG A 776 20.02 32.13 -6.51
C ARG A 776 19.40 32.57 -5.18
N ARG A 777 19.08 31.60 -4.32
CA ARG A 777 18.48 31.83 -2.98
C ARG A 777 19.45 32.59 -2.07
N TYR A 778 20.74 32.31 -2.08
CA TYR A 778 21.76 33.11 -1.37
C TYR A 778 21.88 34.49 -1.93
N ALA A 779 21.81 34.66 -3.26
CA ALA A 779 21.80 35.99 -3.89
C ALA A 779 20.59 36.83 -3.46
N GLU A 780 19.43 36.22 -3.30
CA GLU A 780 18.21 36.89 -2.78
C GLU A 780 18.39 37.37 -1.33
N ILE A 781 19.07 36.59 -0.48
CA ILE A 781 19.44 37.06 0.87
C ILE A 781 20.35 38.26 0.78
N ALA A 782 21.39 38.25 -0.08
CA ALA A 782 22.29 39.36 -0.27
C ALA A 782 21.55 40.64 -0.76
N ASP A 783 20.60 40.46 -1.69
CA ASP A 783 19.75 41.57 -2.16
C ASP A 783 18.88 42.14 -1.04
N SER A 784 18.32 41.30 -0.19
CA SER A 784 17.50 41.71 0.95
C SER A 784 18.28 42.54 1.98
N LEU A 785 19.58 42.30 2.07
CA LEU A 785 20.52 43.04 2.93
C LEU A 785 21.18 44.22 2.22
N ASN A 786 20.83 44.52 0.94
CA ASN A 786 21.41 45.59 0.10
C ASN A 786 22.92 45.49 -0.08
N LEU A 787 23.47 44.26 -0.19
CA LEU A 787 24.92 44.05 -0.29
C LEU A 787 25.46 44.36 -1.70
N GLY A 788 24.59 44.47 -2.71
CA GLY A 788 24.97 44.69 -4.12
C GLY A 788 25.65 43.48 -4.72
N GLY A 789 26.15 43.58 -5.93
CA GLY A 789 26.72 42.51 -6.75
C GLY A 789 26.02 42.43 -8.11
N ASN A 790 26.77 42.11 -9.18
CA ASN A 790 26.24 42.05 -10.56
C ASN A 790 25.80 40.60 -10.93
N THR A 791 26.35 39.59 -10.29
CA THR A 791 26.05 38.20 -10.51
C THR A 791 25.67 37.54 -9.21
N ASP A 792 24.95 36.41 -9.28
CA ASP A 792 24.55 35.66 -8.10
C ASP A 792 25.79 35.13 -7.34
N GLN A 793 26.87 34.79 -8.03
CA GLN A 793 28.13 34.39 -7.42
C GLN A 793 28.79 35.54 -6.65
N GLU A 794 28.84 36.78 -7.22
CA GLU A 794 29.33 37.96 -6.50
C GLU A 794 28.49 38.27 -5.26
N LYS A 795 27.19 38.13 -5.35
CA LYS A 795 26.27 38.32 -4.24
C LYS A 795 26.49 37.27 -3.12
N LEU A 796 26.71 35.99 -3.48
CA LEU A 796 27.05 34.93 -2.53
C LEU A 796 28.33 35.28 -1.74
N GLU A 797 29.42 35.64 -2.43
CA GLU A 797 30.68 35.99 -1.76
C GLU A 797 30.53 37.25 -0.87
N ARG A 798 29.76 38.25 -1.29
CA ARG A 798 29.45 39.40 -0.45
C ARG A 798 28.62 39.01 0.78
N LEU A 799 27.69 38.06 0.66
CA LEU A 799 26.93 37.56 1.78
C LEU A 799 27.84 36.82 2.78
N ILE A 800 28.73 35.96 2.29
CA ILE A 800 29.68 35.20 3.12
C ILE A 800 30.61 36.21 3.86
N ASN A 801 31.19 37.19 3.15
CA ASN A 801 32.01 38.22 3.78
C ASN A 801 31.23 39.00 4.85
N LYS A 802 29.93 39.25 4.62
CA LYS A 802 29.08 39.95 5.60
C LYS A 802 28.80 39.08 6.85
N ILE A 803 28.66 37.79 6.66
CA ILE A 803 28.53 36.84 7.75
C ILE A 803 29.85 36.77 8.56
N ASP A 804 30.99 36.76 7.90
CA ASP A 804 32.30 36.76 8.56
C ASP A 804 32.53 38.02 9.37
N GLU A 805 32.18 39.20 8.83
CA GLU A 805 32.22 40.49 9.58
C GLU A 805 31.33 40.40 10.84
N LEU A 806 30.15 39.83 10.73
CA LEU A 806 29.26 39.64 11.86
C LEU A 806 29.87 38.70 12.91
N LYS A 807 30.40 37.55 12.48
CA LYS A 807 31.03 36.54 13.34
C LYS A 807 32.21 37.16 14.11
N GLU A 808 33.09 37.91 13.42
CA GLU A 808 34.22 38.60 14.05
C GLU A 808 33.75 39.61 15.09
N ARG A 809 32.76 40.44 14.76
CA ARG A 809 32.18 41.46 15.63
C ARG A 809 31.60 40.90 16.91
N VAL A 810 31.02 39.66 16.87
CA VAL A 810 30.48 39.01 18.04
C VAL A 810 31.41 37.96 18.69
N GLY A 811 32.69 38.04 18.31
CA GLY A 811 33.80 37.33 19.00
C GLY A 811 33.98 35.84 18.59
N PHE A 812 33.49 35.45 17.39
CA PHE A 812 33.77 34.15 16.82
C PHE A 812 35.22 34.04 16.33
N LYS A 813 35.80 32.87 16.46
CA LYS A 813 37.10 32.54 15.87
C LYS A 813 36.90 31.97 14.47
N LYS A 814 37.93 32.03 13.62
CA LYS A 814 37.79 31.74 12.16
C LYS A 814 37.75 30.24 11.85
N THR A 815 38.52 29.42 12.55
CA THR A 815 38.69 28.02 12.19
C THR A 815 38.44 27.11 13.38
N ILE A 816 38.23 25.82 13.11
CA ILE A 816 38.10 24.78 14.14
C ILE A 816 39.39 24.74 14.98
N LYS A 817 40.56 24.87 14.36
CA LYS A 817 41.86 24.89 15.00
C LYS A 817 41.99 26.03 16.02
N ASP A 818 41.44 27.20 15.74
CA ASP A 818 41.53 28.38 16.63
C ASP A 818 40.79 28.15 17.95
N TYR A 819 39.85 27.20 18.01
CA TYR A 819 39.17 26.79 19.25
C TYR A 819 39.98 25.82 20.10
N GLY A 820 41.24 25.53 19.70
CA GLY A 820 42.18 24.73 20.49
C GLY A 820 42.12 23.21 20.25
N ILE A 821 41.44 22.78 19.20
CA ILE A 821 41.42 21.39 18.78
C ILE A 821 42.69 21.06 18.02
N SER A 822 43.45 20.09 18.52
CA SER A 822 44.68 19.66 17.85
C SER A 822 44.39 18.97 16.51
N GLU A 823 45.36 19.04 15.59
CA GLU A 823 45.24 18.36 14.28
C GLU A 823 45.09 16.84 14.45
N GLU A 824 45.80 16.25 15.39
CA GLU A 824 45.75 14.82 15.69
C GLU A 824 44.36 14.40 16.17
N ASP A 825 43.78 15.12 17.14
CA ASP A 825 42.45 14.86 17.66
C ASP A 825 41.38 15.04 16.56
N PHE A 826 41.46 16.11 15.77
CA PHE A 826 40.54 16.37 14.69
C PHE A 826 40.58 15.27 13.62
N LEU A 827 41.75 14.92 13.13
CA LEU A 827 41.92 13.89 12.09
C LEU A 827 41.51 12.50 12.58
N SER A 828 41.69 12.21 13.87
CA SER A 828 41.29 10.90 14.44
C SER A 828 39.79 10.65 14.44
N THR A 829 38.99 11.72 14.46
CA THR A 829 37.51 11.65 14.49
C THR A 829 36.84 11.97 13.14
N LEU A 830 37.62 12.50 12.17
CA LEU A 830 37.12 13.09 10.94
C LEU A 830 36.30 12.12 10.09
N ASP A 831 36.73 10.88 9.91
CA ASP A 831 36.02 9.89 9.09
C ASP A 831 34.68 9.52 9.73
N GLU A 832 34.66 9.24 11.01
CA GLU A 832 33.47 8.89 11.76
C GLU A 832 32.47 10.07 11.83
N MET A 833 32.97 11.30 12.05
CA MET A 833 32.16 12.51 12.01
C MET A 833 31.48 12.69 10.63
N SER A 834 32.23 12.45 9.54
CA SER A 834 31.73 12.61 8.18
C SER A 834 30.62 11.58 7.84
N GLU A 835 30.82 10.32 8.22
CA GLU A 835 29.82 9.26 8.06
C GLU A 835 28.54 9.55 8.88
N LYS A 836 28.70 9.91 10.15
CA LYS A 836 27.57 10.24 11.02
C LYS A 836 26.84 11.53 10.61
N ALA A 837 27.55 12.53 10.05
CA ALA A 837 26.92 13.72 9.51
C ALA A 837 26.11 13.40 8.25
N PHE A 838 26.62 12.54 7.38
CA PHE A 838 25.86 12.06 6.22
C PHE A 838 24.56 11.38 6.64
N ASP A 839 24.60 10.60 7.73
CA ASP A 839 23.43 9.86 8.25
C ASP A 839 22.56 10.67 9.22
N ASP A 840 22.85 11.96 9.43
CA ASP A 840 22.04 12.83 10.30
C ASP A 840 20.69 13.16 9.66
N GLN A 841 19.66 13.37 10.50
CA GLN A 841 18.30 13.68 10.07
C GLN A 841 18.23 14.96 9.23
N CYS A 842 19.06 15.98 9.54
CA CYS A 842 19.06 17.26 8.86
C CYS A 842 19.60 17.21 7.42
N THR A 843 20.47 16.24 7.11
CA THR A 843 21.07 16.08 5.77
C THR A 843 20.02 15.89 4.67
N GLY A 844 18.87 15.29 5.01
CA GLY A 844 17.81 15.00 4.05
C GLY A 844 17.13 16.21 3.40
N ALA A 845 17.14 17.37 4.04
CA ALA A 845 16.52 18.60 3.50
C ALA A 845 17.53 19.56 2.86
N ASN A 846 18.81 19.23 2.83
CA ASN A 846 19.85 20.06 2.21
C ASN A 846 19.63 20.19 0.70
N PRO A 847 19.78 21.37 0.09
CA PRO A 847 19.51 21.59 -1.34
C PRO A 847 20.43 20.77 -2.28
N ARG A 848 21.62 20.44 -1.83
CA ARG A 848 22.53 19.50 -2.51
C ARG A 848 22.74 18.27 -1.65
N TYR A 849 22.53 17.07 -2.23
CA TYR A 849 22.78 15.82 -1.50
C TYR A 849 24.27 15.52 -1.46
N PRO A 850 24.91 15.51 -0.28
CA PRO A 850 26.37 15.35 -0.17
C PRO A 850 26.83 13.90 -0.34
N LEU A 851 28.08 13.71 -0.76
CA LEU A 851 28.83 12.49 -0.53
C LEU A 851 29.56 12.58 0.82
N ILE A 852 29.87 11.44 1.45
CA ILE A 852 30.66 11.40 2.70
C ILE A 852 32.02 12.07 2.48
N SER A 853 32.66 11.86 1.31
CA SER A 853 33.91 12.51 0.94
C SER A 853 33.81 14.03 0.81
N GLU A 854 32.69 14.54 0.35
CA GLU A 854 32.43 15.99 0.25
C GLU A 854 32.26 16.62 1.64
N ILE A 855 31.55 15.94 2.54
CA ILE A 855 31.43 16.38 3.95
C ILE A 855 32.81 16.42 4.61
N LYS A 856 33.63 15.41 4.36
CA LYS A 856 35.01 15.36 4.86
C LYS A 856 35.85 16.53 4.36
N GLU A 857 35.70 16.88 3.08
CA GLU A 857 36.38 18.02 2.48
C GLU A 857 35.95 19.35 3.13
N ILE A 858 34.65 19.54 3.38
CA ILE A 858 34.12 20.71 4.06
C ILE A 858 34.72 20.84 5.48
N TYR A 859 34.80 19.76 6.25
CA TYR A 859 35.43 19.77 7.56
C TYR A 859 36.91 20.15 7.51
N LEU A 860 37.66 19.62 6.53
CA LEU A 860 39.07 19.94 6.32
C LEU A 860 39.24 21.43 5.97
N LYS A 861 38.47 21.96 5.06
CA LYS A 861 38.49 23.40 4.71
C LYS A 861 38.17 24.27 5.92
N THR A 862 37.17 23.91 6.69
CA THR A 862 36.81 24.63 7.94
C THR A 862 37.93 24.57 9.01
N TYR A 863 38.69 23.47 9.07
CA TYR A 863 39.81 23.32 10.02
C TYR A 863 41.01 24.16 9.63
N TYR A 864 41.39 24.16 8.35
CA TYR A 864 42.56 24.88 7.83
C TYR A 864 42.32 26.30 7.35
N GLY A 865 41.04 26.75 7.30
CA GLY A 865 40.70 28.12 6.83
C GLY A 865 40.69 28.28 5.32
N GLY A 866 40.26 27.24 4.57
CA GLY A 866 40.13 27.28 3.12
C GLY A 866 41.39 26.92 2.32
N GLU A 867 42.53 26.76 2.95
CA GLU A 867 43.80 26.33 2.33
C GLU A 867 43.99 24.81 2.62
N ILE A 868 43.80 23.98 1.60
CA ILE A 868 44.18 22.55 1.67
C ILE A 868 45.27 22.26 0.68
#